data_faa9019c9584aaaed70ffbb7a1e509fc
#
_entry.id   faa9019c9584aaaed70ffbb7a1e509fc
#
_cell.length_a   1.000
_cell.length_b   1.000
_cell.length_c   1.000
_cell.angle_alpha   90.00
_cell.angle_beta   90.00
_cell.angle_gamma   90.00
#
_symmetry.space_group_name_H-M   'P 1'
#
loop_
_entity.id
_entity.type
_entity.pdbx_description
1 polymer ?
#
loop_
_entity_poly.entity_id
_entity_poly.type
_entity_poly.pdbx_seq_one_letter_code
_entity_poly.pdbx_strand_id
1 'polypeptide(L)'
;MPKILQLKGEFSSKRPISNGFGGAKLPSGKTVLLSHIKELLDQLVVIETYWKNVTDIEGALVSVYYRSIIAKSNRVRSLLVQQSGPPEELIRGAKFGWHNNHQFHIFTYYITLENIAKSISILSAVISYFNDQNKDSIAQDDLNHITQNGIPSSYNISKTVMINMVVDCYYVDSLCVEENRVQITENSIISIYNLGIDTKELLSRFDIRIMDNRIISETTLNLYPDELAKLQSRAPYLIAMQLEDFSKINMDELINTDNHANYIEDFSGPNNEPIIGVLDTHFDESVYFSEWVEYENRLSSDIELSRLDYYHGTAVSSIIVDGPRGNPLLDDGCGRFRVKHFGVATSQGFSSFGMLRMIRNIISENPEIKVWNLSLGSVREISPNFISWEAAELDRIQNQYDVLFVIAGTNDSECTHCKRIGAPADSINSIVVNSVDRYKNEASYTRVGPVLSFFYKPDISYFGGDGNNPDGLIAVCKDSLGVSYVSGTSYAAPWISRKLAFLIHIVGLDRNTAKALIIDSAAGWSRSDDISHAKGYGVVPVSITDIISMQNDEIRFILNGHIQDYYTYSYQIPVPIVNNMHPYWARATLVYFPECHQNQGVDYTSTEVDLQFGRVQVSEVDPSVISIIPINNNTQSDEVRQYIYEEEARAQYRKWDNVKHIVETQSSRSRARKAYSGFWGIKVTAKERINGHNSYGMPFSIIITLKAMDGINRIQTFIDSCHAYNWVVNTVDIDQAIQVHEQSEVEIDFDD
;
A
#
# COMPACT_ATOMS: atom_id res chain seq x y z
N MET A 1 2.27 -6.46 -32.95
CA MET A 1 1.56 -7.31 -31.95
C MET A 1 0.14 -6.77 -31.79
N PRO A 2 -0.87 -7.62 -31.49
CA PRO A 2 -2.22 -7.13 -31.18
C PRO A 2 -2.19 -6.22 -29.94
N LYS A 3 -3.06 -5.20 -29.95
CA LYS A 3 -3.13 -4.24 -28.85
C LYS A 3 -3.99 -4.76 -27.72
N ILE A 4 -3.71 -4.32 -26.47
CA ILE A 4 -4.54 -4.62 -25.31
C ILE A 4 -5.96 -4.09 -25.49
N LEU A 5 -6.95 -4.83 -24.99
CA LEU A 5 -8.36 -4.47 -25.11
C LEU A 5 -8.79 -3.73 -23.83
N GLN A 6 -9.77 -2.83 -23.96
CA GLN A 6 -10.50 -2.27 -22.85
C GLN A 6 -11.96 -2.70 -22.94
N LEU A 7 -12.44 -3.42 -21.94
CA LEU A 7 -13.83 -3.85 -21.86
C LEU A 7 -14.64 -2.91 -20.98
N LYS A 8 -15.74 -2.40 -21.55
CA LYS A 8 -16.75 -1.62 -20.82
C LYS A 8 -18.07 -2.37 -20.84
N GLY A 9 -18.61 -2.68 -19.66
CA GLY A 9 -19.87 -3.39 -19.49
C GLY A 9 -20.56 -2.97 -18.21
N GLU A 10 -21.78 -3.44 -18.01
CA GLU A 10 -22.52 -3.18 -16.79
C GLU A 10 -22.04 -4.10 -15.66
N PHE A 11 -21.83 -3.50 -14.52
CA PHE A 11 -21.47 -4.17 -13.29
C PHE A 11 -22.75 -4.49 -12.51
N SER A 12 -23.01 -5.75 -12.21
CA SER A 12 -24.08 -6.11 -11.30
C SER A 12 -23.58 -6.07 -9.86
N SER A 13 -24.15 -5.20 -9.04
CA SER A 13 -23.89 -5.21 -7.60
C SER A 13 -24.87 -6.13 -6.87
N LYS A 14 -24.38 -7.01 -6.02
CA LYS A 14 -25.23 -7.80 -5.12
C LYS A 14 -24.90 -7.45 -3.68
N ARG A 15 -25.92 -7.08 -2.91
CA ARG A 15 -25.77 -6.94 -1.47
C ARG A 15 -25.45 -8.32 -0.89
N PRO A 16 -24.40 -8.47 -0.05
CA PRO A 16 -24.20 -9.73 0.66
C PRO A 16 -25.50 -10.08 1.39
N ILE A 17 -26.01 -11.26 1.16
CA ILE A 17 -27.11 -11.78 1.98
C ILE A 17 -26.54 -11.88 3.39
N SER A 18 -26.95 -10.99 4.27
CA SER A 18 -26.66 -11.12 5.69
C SER A 18 -27.38 -12.39 6.14
N ASN A 19 -26.68 -13.49 6.22
CA ASN A 19 -27.12 -14.60 7.05
C ASN A 19 -27.24 -14.00 8.44
N GLY A 20 -28.48 -13.87 8.93
CA GLY A 20 -28.82 -13.12 10.14
C GLY A 20 -27.79 -13.33 11.23
N PHE A 21 -27.49 -12.29 11.99
CA PHE A 21 -26.48 -12.28 13.05
C PHE A 21 -26.67 -13.51 13.96
N GLY A 22 -25.94 -14.57 13.70
CA GLY A 22 -25.74 -15.63 14.67
C GLY A 22 -25.08 -14.99 15.89
N GLY A 23 -25.66 -15.14 17.08
CA GLY A 23 -25.08 -14.61 18.32
C GLY A 23 -23.60 -15.01 18.47
N ALA A 24 -22.85 -14.27 19.29
CA ALA A 24 -21.46 -14.57 19.56
C ALA A 24 -21.29 -16.05 19.99
N LYS A 25 -20.29 -16.72 19.41
CA LYS A 25 -20.02 -18.15 19.66
C LYS A 25 -18.52 -18.38 19.86
N LEU A 26 -18.19 -19.33 20.71
CA LEU A 26 -16.85 -19.84 20.79
C LEU A 26 -16.53 -20.69 19.53
N PRO A 27 -15.27 -20.72 19.06
CA PRO A 27 -14.86 -21.65 18.01
C PRO A 27 -15.10 -23.11 18.43
N SER A 28 -15.36 -23.99 17.45
CA SER A 28 -15.65 -25.40 17.70
C SER A 28 -14.57 -26.07 18.57
N GLY A 29 -14.99 -26.74 19.64
CA GLY A 29 -14.12 -27.46 20.57
C GLY A 29 -13.23 -26.58 21.46
N LYS A 30 -13.46 -25.25 21.49
CA LYS A 30 -12.69 -24.34 22.36
C LYS A 30 -13.46 -23.98 23.61
N THR A 31 -12.71 -23.69 24.69
CA THR A 31 -13.21 -23.30 26.01
C THR A 31 -12.48 -22.07 26.53
N VAL A 32 -13.10 -21.35 27.46
CA VAL A 32 -12.49 -20.27 28.22
C VAL A 32 -12.30 -20.71 29.67
N LEU A 33 -11.11 -20.58 30.19
CA LEU A 33 -10.83 -20.89 31.60
C LEU A 33 -11.35 -19.76 32.49
N LEU A 34 -12.00 -20.11 33.59
CA LEU A 34 -12.48 -19.11 34.56
C LEU A 34 -11.31 -18.36 35.23
N SER A 35 -10.16 -19.03 35.42
CA SER A 35 -8.93 -18.41 35.89
C SER A 35 -8.45 -17.26 34.96
N HIS A 36 -8.57 -17.47 33.64
CA HIS A 36 -8.20 -16.44 32.67
C HIS A 36 -9.16 -15.22 32.73
N ILE A 37 -10.46 -15.46 32.93
CA ILE A 37 -11.40 -14.34 33.13
C ILE A 37 -11.08 -13.56 34.41
N LYS A 38 -10.63 -14.24 35.49
CA LYS A 38 -10.16 -13.59 36.71
C LYS A 38 -8.92 -12.75 36.48
N GLU A 39 -7.94 -13.25 35.72
CA GLU A 39 -6.75 -12.46 35.33
C GLU A 39 -7.13 -11.19 34.57
N LEU A 40 -8.04 -11.26 33.59
CA LEU A 40 -8.51 -10.08 32.88
C LEU A 40 -9.25 -9.08 33.79
N LEU A 41 -10.01 -9.58 34.79
CA LEU A 41 -10.63 -8.73 35.79
C LEU A 41 -9.58 -8.00 36.63
N ASP A 42 -8.57 -8.72 37.13
CA ASP A 42 -7.49 -8.12 37.94
C ASP A 42 -6.73 -7.05 37.14
N GLN A 43 -6.44 -7.32 35.86
CA GLN A 43 -5.80 -6.35 34.98
C GLN A 43 -6.67 -5.09 34.79
N LEU A 44 -7.99 -5.24 34.59
CA LEU A 44 -8.89 -4.08 34.49
C LEU A 44 -8.97 -3.26 35.77
N VAL A 45 -8.92 -3.89 36.94
CA VAL A 45 -8.87 -3.17 38.23
C VAL A 45 -7.57 -2.35 38.36
N VAL A 46 -6.44 -2.91 37.92
CA VAL A 46 -5.18 -2.17 37.89
C VAL A 46 -5.25 -0.99 36.90
N ILE A 47 -5.79 -1.21 35.70
CA ILE A 47 -5.98 -0.17 34.69
C ILE A 47 -6.92 0.93 35.21
N GLU A 48 -8.03 0.58 35.83
CA GLU A 48 -8.97 1.55 36.42
C GLU A 48 -8.27 2.40 37.49
N THR A 49 -7.50 1.76 38.36
CA THR A 49 -6.75 2.42 39.42
C THR A 49 -5.70 3.39 38.83
N TYR A 50 -4.99 2.98 37.80
CA TYR A 50 -4.03 3.83 37.11
C TYR A 50 -4.72 5.11 36.58
N TRP A 51 -5.80 4.94 35.79
CA TRP A 51 -6.47 6.04 35.11
C TRP A 51 -7.26 6.98 36.07
N LYS A 52 -7.72 6.50 37.21
CA LYS A 52 -8.31 7.35 38.25
C LYS A 52 -7.31 8.38 38.82
N ASN A 53 -6.01 8.10 38.71
CA ASN A 53 -4.94 9.02 39.14
C ASN A 53 -4.48 9.95 38.02
N VAL A 54 -4.94 9.78 36.78
CA VAL A 54 -4.63 10.64 35.62
C VAL A 54 -5.80 11.60 35.43
N THR A 55 -5.56 12.88 35.63
CA THR A 55 -6.61 13.94 35.56
C THR A 55 -6.53 14.78 34.28
N ASP A 56 -5.45 14.66 33.53
CA ASP A 56 -5.19 15.51 32.35
C ASP A 56 -6.01 15.11 31.11
N ILE A 57 -6.54 13.87 31.08
CA ILE A 57 -7.43 13.38 30.02
C ILE A 57 -8.68 12.72 30.61
N GLU A 58 -9.81 12.81 29.89
CA GLU A 58 -11.12 12.34 30.39
C GLU A 58 -11.34 10.85 30.23
N GLY A 59 -10.58 10.18 29.36
CA GLY A 59 -10.69 8.75 29.05
C GLY A 59 -9.42 7.99 29.38
N ALA A 60 -9.43 6.72 29.04
CA ALA A 60 -8.36 5.77 29.28
C ALA A 60 -7.87 5.15 27.96
N LEU A 61 -6.57 5.09 27.75
CA LEU A 61 -5.94 4.32 26.71
C LEU A 61 -5.67 2.91 27.25
N VAL A 62 -6.23 1.90 26.58
CA VAL A 62 -6.10 0.49 27.00
C VAL A 62 -5.63 -0.33 25.81
N SER A 63 -4.49 -1.00 25.93
CA SER A 63 -3.96 -1.90 24.93
C SER A 63 -4.46 -3.33 25.16
N VAL A 64 -5.05 -3.91 24.12
CA VAL A 64 -5.67 -5.23 24.08
C VAL A 64 -4.84 -6.15 23.22
N TYR A 65 -4.34 -7.24 23.79
CA TYR A 65 -3.50 -8.23 23.14
C TYR A 65 -4.36 -9.40 22.63
N TYR A 66 -4.38 -9.60 21.32
CA TYR A 66 -5.16 -10.68 20.69
C TYR A 66 -4.24 -11.81 20.24
N ARG A 67 -4.62 -13.06 20.59
CA ARG A 67 -3.83 -14.29 20.34
C ARG A 67 -3.89 -14.81 18.92
N SER A 68 -4.94 -14.48 18.16
CA SER A 68 -5.19 -15.06 16.85
C SER A 68 -5.86 -14.05 15.91
N ILE A 69 -6.05 -14.45 14.65
CA ILE A 69 -6.78 -13.65 13.69
C ILE A 69 -8.21 -13.41 14.19
N ILE A 70 -8.59 -12.16 14.25
CA ILE A 70 -9.90 -11.76 14.75
C ILE A 70 -10.69 -11.09 13.65
N ALA A 71 -11.85 -11.66 13.33
CA ALA A 71 -12.80 -10.98 12.47
C ALA A 71 -13.23 -9.65 13.13
N LYS A 72 -13.48 -8.62 12.32
CA LYS A 72 -13.94 -7.31 12.80
C LYS A 72 -15.14 -7.45 13.78
N SER A 73 -16.05 -8.38 13.50
CA SER A 73 -17.21 -8.68 14.35
C SER A 73 -16.86 -9.27 15.71
N ASN A 74 -15.66 -9.81 15.89
CA ASN A 74 -15.20 -10.46 17.12
C ASN A 74 -14.21 -9.59 17.92
N ARG A 75 -13.99 -8.34 17.52
CA ARG A 75 -13.26 -7.37 18.34
C ARG A 75 -14.05 -7.08 19.61
N VAL A 76 -13.34 -6.77 20.70
CA VAL A 76 -13.99 -6.56 21.99
C VAL A 76 -15.15 -5.57 21.89
N ARG A 77 -16.34 -6.02 22.27
CA ARG A 77 -17.57 -5.22 22.33
C ARG A 77 -18.05 -5.05 23.76
N SER A 78 -18.10 -6.16 24.50
CA SER A 78 -18.61 -6.18 25.86
C SER A 78 -17.51 -6.01 26.90
N LEU A 79 -16.27 -6.38 26.59
CA LEU A 79 -15.14 -6.29 27.54
C LEU A 79 -14.69 -4.84 27.79
N LEU A 80 -14.78 -3.96 26.80
CA LEU A 80 -14.33 -2.56 26.93
C LEU A 80 -15.37 -1.56 26.41
N VAL A 81 -16.31 -1.98 25.56
CA VAL A 81 -17.19 -1.10 24.83
C VAL A 81 -18.64 -1.38 25.23
N GLN A 82 -19.17 -0.53 26.08
CA GLN A 82 -20.57 -0.66 26.58
C GLN A 82 -21.52 0.33 25.88
N GLN A 83 -21.10 0.91 24.75
CA GLN A 83 -21.88 1.93 24.03
C GLN A 83 -22.55 1.34 22.78
N SER A 84 -23.61 2.00 22.34
CA SER A 84 -24.24 1.79 21.04
C SER A 84 -23.34 2.45 19.96
N GLY A 85 -22.42 1.69 19.40
CA GLY A 85 -21.54 2.13 18.34
C GLY A 85 -20.57 1.01 17.94
N PRO A 86 -19.93 1.12 16.78
CA PRO A 86 -18.94 0.13 16.38
C PRO A 86 -17.68 0.30 17.21
N PRO A 87 -17.12 -0.80 17.77
CA PRO A 87 -15.93 -0.74 18.62
C PRO A 87 -14.70 -0.19 17.88
N GLU A 88 -14.70 -0.23 16.57
CA GLU A 88 -13.62 0.27 15.73
C GLU A 88 -13.39 1.78 15.86
N GLU A 89 -14.42 2.54 16.17
CA GLU A 89 -14.30 4.00 16.36
C GLU A 89 -13.48 4.37 17.60
N LEU A 90 -13.29 3.43 18.52
CA LEU A 90 -12.51 3.63 19.73
C LEU A 90 -11.03 3.23 19.59
N ILE A 91 -10.67 2.56 18.48
CA ILE A 91 -9.29 2.17 18.21
C ILE A 91 -8.49 3.41 17.83
N ARG A 92 -7.34 3.61 18.49
CA ARG A 92 -6.41 4.71 18.24
C ARG A 92 -5.10 4.28 17.63
N GLY A 93 -4.80 2.97 17.63
CA GLY A 93 -3.62 2.41 17.01
C GLY A 93 -3.61 0.90 17.02
N ALA A 94 -2.81 0.31 16.12
CA ALA A 94 -2.60 -1.13 16.03
C ALA A 94 -1.12 -1.43 15.74
N LYS A 95 -0.59 -2.49 16.36
CA LYS A 95 0.77 -2.97 16.11
C LYS A 95 0.86 -4.49 16.25
N PHE A 96 1.89 -5.08 15.66
CA PHE A 96 2.28 -6.45 15.98
C PHE A 96 3.34 -6.43 17.09
N GLY A 97 3.26 -7.38 18.00
CA GLY A 97 4.21 -7.52 19.09
C GLY A 97 4.44 -8.97 19.46
N TRP A 98 5.56 -9.23 20.12
CA TRP A 98 5.93 -10.53 20.67
C TRP A 98 5.99 -10.46 22.18
N HIS A 99 5.34 -11.41 22.83
CA HIS A 99 5.40 -11.58 24.27
C HIS A 99 5.45 -13.07 24.61
N ASN A 100 6.39 -13.51 25.44
CA ASN A 100 6.57 -14.91 25.82
C ASN A 100 6.63 -15.89 24.63
N ASN A 101 7.37 -15.56 23.57
CA ASN A 101 7.49 -16.31 22.32
C ASN A 101 6.18 -16.48 21.53
N HIS A 102 5.15 -15.71 21.83
CA HIS A 102 3.92 -15.65 21.08
C HIS A 102 3.77 -14.30 20.40
N GLN A 103 3.22 -14.32 19.20
CA GLN A 103 2.91 -13.13 18.43
C GLN A 103 1.50 -12.63 18.77
N PHE A 104 1.34 -11.30 18.84
CA PHE A 104 0.06 -10.68 19.14
C PHE A 104 -0.26 -9.59 18.13
N HIS A 105 -1.54 -9.43 17.83
CA HIS A 105 -2.08 -8.21 17.25
C HIS A 105 -2.60 -7.37 18.41
N ILE A 106 -2.03 -6.16 18.58
CA ILE A 106 -2.28 -5.29 19.72
C ILE A 106 -3.06 -4.09 19.24
N PHE A 107 -4.23 -3.83 19.85
CA PHE A 107 -5.01 -2.63 19.59
C PHE A 107 -5.05 -1.74 20.82
N THR A 108 -4.81 -0.44 20.63
CA THR A 108 -4.97 0.57 21.68
C THR A 108 -6.33 1.24 21.52
N TYR A 109 -7.19 1.09 22.52
CA TYR A 109 -8.53 1.68 22.59
C TYR A 109 -8.51 2.91 23.45
N TYR A 110 -9.29 3.94 23.08
CA TYR A 110 -9.58 5.10 23.94
C TYR A 110 -11.02 5.00 24.41
N ILE A 111 -11.22 4.76 25.71
CA ILE A 111 -12.50 4.46 26.33
C ILE A 111 -12.75 5.31 27.59
N THR A 112 -14.00 5.40 28.03
CA THR A 112 -14.35 6.12 29.26
C THR A 112 -14.08 5.27 30.50
N LEU A 113 -13.78 5.91 31.63
CA LEU A 113 -13.62 5.22 32.93
C LEU A 113 -14.91 4.50 33.35
N GLU A 114 -16.08 5.05 32.96
CA GLU A 114 -17.37 4.41 33.20
C GLU A 114 -17.48 3.03 32.49
N ASN A 115 -16.96 2.94 31.25
CA ASN A 115 -16.94 1.67 30.51
C ASN A 115 -16.03 0.65 31.21
N ILE A 116 -14.87 1.06 31.75
CA ILE A 116 -13.99 0.17 32.51
C ILE A 116 -14.72 -0.34 33.77
N ALA A 117 -15.34 0.55 34.53
CA ALA A 117 -16.08 0.19 35.75
C ALA A 117 -17.24 -0.78 35.45
N LYS A 118 -17.98 -0.56 34.36
CA LYS A 118 -19.03 -1.48 33.89
C LYS A 118 -18.46 -2.84 33.50
N SER A 119 -17.32 -2.88 32.81
CA SER A 119 -16.66 -4.13 32.42
C SER A 119 -16.21 -4.94 33.63
N ILE A 120 -15.66 -4.30 34.66
CA ILE A 120 -15.29 -4.89 35.93
C ILE A 120 -16.53 -5.52 36.61
N SER A 121 -17.64 -4.77 36.66
CA SER A 121 -18.89 -5.27 37.23
C SER A 121 -19.45 -6.48 36.49
N ILE A 122 -19.42 -6.46 35.16
CA ILE A 122 -19.91 -7.57 34.32
C ILE A 122 -19.02 -8.79 34.46
N LEU A 123 -17.68 -8.65 34.43
CA LEU A 123 -16.75 -9.77 34.63
C LEU A 123 -16.93 -10.40 36.02
N SER A 124 -17.12 -9.59 37.06
CA SER A 124 -17.40 -10.07 38.41
C SER A 124 -18.69 -10.90 38.45
N ALA A 125 -19.74 -10.46 37.75
CA ALA A 125 -21.00 -11.22 37.63
C ALA A 125 -20.83 -12.54 36.86
N VAL A 126 -20.05 -12.52 35.76
CA VAL A 126 -19.71 -13.74 35.00
C VAL A 126 -18.98 -14.74 35.88
N ILE A 127 -17.96 -14.29 36.62
CA ILE A 127 -17.18 -15.14 37.53
C ILE A 127 -18.08 -15.73 38.63
N SER A 128 -18.92 -14.92 39.24
CA SER A 128 -19.86 -15.38 40.27
C SER A 128 -20.82 -16.44 39.73
N TYR A 129 -21.42 -16.20 38.56
CA TYR A 129 -22.36 -17.15 37.93
C TYR A 129 -21.73 -18.51 37.66
N PHE A 130 -20.51 -18.58 37.13
CA PHE A 130 -19.86 -19.85 36.82
C PHE A 130 -19.22 -20.50 38.06
N ASN A 131 -18.78 -19.75 39.05
CA ASN A 131 -18.36 -20.30 40.35
C ASN A 131 -19.53 -21.00 41.07
N ASP A 132 -20.74 -20.38 41.07
CA ASP A 132 -21.93 -20.99 41.70
C ASP A 132 -22.38 -22.28 41.01
N GLN A 133 -21.95 -22.50 39.77
CA GLN A 133 -22.13 -23.76 39.03
C GLN A 133 -20.98 -24.74 39.14
N ASN A 134 -19.96 -24.42 39.94
CA ASN A 134 -18.71 -25.20 40.07
C ASN A 134 -18.02 -25.45 38.71
N LYS A 135 -17.96 -24.46 37.84
CA LYS A 135 -17.32 -24.52 36.52
C LYS A 135 -15.96 -23.86 36.56
N ASP A 136 -14.92 -24.60 36.16
CA ASP A 136 -13.54 -24.08 35.99
C ASP A 136 -13.28 -23.64 34.53
N SER A 137 -14.10 -24.13 33.59
CA SER A 137 -14.00 -23.80 32.17
C SER A 137 -15.40 -23.66 31.54
N ILE A 138 -15.50 -22.80 30.57
CA ILE A 138 -16.77 -22.45 29.88
C ILE A 138 -16.66 -22.89 28.43
N ALA A 139 -17.59 -23.78 28.02
CA ALA A 139 -17.68 -24.29 26.65
C ALA A 139 -18.87 -23.68 25.90
N GLN A 140 -18.97 -23.94 24.59
CA GLN A 140 -20.09 -23.49 23.80
C GLN A 140 -21.45 -24.00 24.30
N ASP A 141 -21.49 -25.23 24.86
CA ASP A 141 -22.71 -25.81 25.41
C ASP A 141 -23.22 -25.04 26.64
N ASP A 142 -22.32 -24.50 27.46
CA ASP A 142 -22.69 -23.64 28.59
C ASP A 142 -23.34 -22.34 28.08
N LEU A 143 -22.81 -21.75 27.00
CA LEU A 143 -23.39 -20.57 26.37
C LEU A 143 -24.76 -20.88 25.70
N ASN A 144 -24.89 -22.06 25.10
CA ASN A 144 -26.16 -22.52 24.54
C ASN A 144 -27.21 -22.69 25.65
N HIS A 145 -26.81 -23.24 26.82
CA HIS A 145 -27.70 -23.35 27.98
C HIS A 145 -28.21 -21.97 28.47
N ILE A 146 -27.28 -21.01 28.58
CA ILE A 146 -27.64 -19.61 28.91
C ILE A 146 -28.59 -19.01 27.88
N THR A 147 -28.39 -19.30 26.58
CA THR A 147 -29.28 -18.81 25.52
C THR A 147 -30.71 -19.33 25.69
N GLN A 148 -30.85 -20.59 26.05
CA GLN A 148 -32.16 -21.26 26.20
C GLN A 148 -32.86 -20.93 27.52
N ASN A 149 -32.14 -20.97 28.61
CA ASN A 149 -32.74 -20.92 29.97
C ASN A 149 -32.61 -19.51 30.62
N GLY A 150 -31.82 -18.61 30.04
CA GLY A 150 -31.54 -17.28 30.65
C GLY A 150 -30.57 -17.32 31.80
N ILE A 151 -30.51 -16.21 32.50
CA ILE A 151 -29.64 -16.00 33.68
C ILE A 151 -30.53 -15.48 34.81
N PRO A 152 -30.36 -15.96 36.06
CA PRO A 152 -31.09 -15.45 37.22
C PRO A 152 -30.87 -13.92 37.36
N SER A 153 -31.95 -13.20 37.69
CA SER A 153 -31.91 -11.75 37.86
C SER A 153 -30.99 -11.26 38.97
N SER A 154 -30.60 -12.14 39.89
CA SER A 154 -29.66 -11.86 40.97
C SER A 154 -28.27 -11.43 40.48
N TYR A 155 -27.84 -11.81 39.28
CA TYR A 155 -26.55 -11.42 38.70
C TYR A 155 -26.57 -10.07 38.00
N ASN A 156 -27.74 -9.45 37.82
CA ASN A 156 -27.95 -8.14 37.19
C ASN A 156 -27.23 -7.97 35.82
N ILE A 157 -27.20 -9.03 35.02
CA ILE A 157 -26.60 -9.08 33.69
C ILE A 157 -27.54 -9.74 32.69
N SER A 158 -27.62 -9.23 31.46
CA SER A 158 -28.39 -9.90 30.40
C SER A 158 -27.61 -11.08 29.80
N LYS A 159 -28.36 -12.10 29.32
CA LYS A 159 -27.77 -13.27 28.67
C LYS A 159 -26.86 -12.92 27.49
N THR A 160 -27.24 -11.93 26.69
CA THR A 160 -26.46 -11.49 25.53
C THR A 160 -25.14 -10.86 25.95
N VAL A 161 -25.13 -10.01 26.98
CA VAL A 161 -23.93 -9.38 27.51
C VAL A 161 -22.99 -10.43 28.10
N MET A 162 -23.51 -11.41 28.87
CA MET A 162 -22.70 -12.48 29.42
C MET A 162 -22.03 -13.31 28.33
N ILE A 163 -22.79 -13.75 27.31
CA ILE A 163 -22.24 -14.55 26.22
C ILE A 163 -21.17 -13.76 25.46
N ASN A 164 -21.45 -12.50 25.10
CA ASN A 164 -20.48 -11.65 24.42
C ASN A 164 -19.20 -11.45 25.26
N MET A 165 -19.33 -11.23 26.57
CA MET A 165 -18.20 -11.05 27.48
C MET A 165 -17.32 -12.29 27.52
N VAL A 166 -17.89 -13.49 27.62
CA VAL A 166 -17.13 -14.76 27.61
C VAL A 166 -16.42 -14.96 26.27
N VAL A 167 -17.07 -14.63 25.15
CA VAL A 167 -16.48 -14.74 23.81
C VAL A 167 -15.36 -13.72 23.64
N ASP A 168 -15.53 -12.48 24.11
CA ASP A 168 -14.45 -11.47 24.11
C ASP A 168 -13.22 -11.97 24.90
N CYS A 169 -13.44 -12.54 26.11
CA CYS A 169 -12.38 -13.12 26.93
C CYS A 169 -11.64 -14.28 26.24
N TYR A 170 -12.30 -15.00 25.32
CA TYR A 170 -11.62 -16.06 24.56
C TYR A 170 -10.56 -15.48 23.61
N TYR A 171 -10.83 -14.36 22.96
CA TYR A 171 -9.93 -13.77 21.98
C TYR A 171 -8.83 -12.91 22.59
N VAL A 172 -9.06 -12.36 23.77
CA VAL A 172 -8.10 -11.50 24.48
C VAL A 172 -7.15 -12.31 25.32
N ASP A 173 -5.85 -12.07 25.18
CA ASP A 173 -4.81 -12.63 26.02
C ASP A 173 -4.62 -11.81 27.28
N SER A 174 -4.42 -10.52 27.12
CA SER A 174 -4.14 -9.60 28.21
C SER A 174 -4.53 -8.17 27.88
N LEU A 175 -4.63 -7.35 28.92
CA LEU A 175 -4.93 -5.94 28.90
C LEU A 175 -3.87 -5.17 29.66
N CYS A 176 -3.40 -4.03 29.15
CA CYS A 176 -2.47 -3.17 29.88
C CYS A 176 -2.58 -1.71 29.48
N VAL A 177 -1.93 -0.84 30.23
CA VAL A 177 -1.57 0.51 29.82
C VAL A 177 -0.13 0.45 29.30
N GLU A 178 0.08 0.83 28.05
CA GLU A 178 1.43 0.92 27.49
C GLU A 178 2.00 2.30 27.74
N GLU A 179 3.22 2.34 28.26
CA GLU A 179 4.01 3.55 28.43
C GLU A 179 5.21 3.48 27.48
N ASN A 180 5.15 4.21 26.39
CA ASN A 180 6.23 4.25 25.43
C ASN A 180 7.27 5.31 25.84
N ARG A 181 8.51 4.86 26.04
CA ARG A 181 9.66 5.73 26.26
C ARG A 181 10.51 5.75 25.03
N VAL A 182 10.77 6.93 24.52
CA VAL A 182 11.53 7.18 23.30
C VAL A 182 12.86 7.87 23.61
N GLN A 183 13.83 7.76 22.71
CA GLN A 183 15.11 8.45 22.90
C GLN A 183 14.93 9.95 22.72
N ILE A 184 15.49 10.72 23.65
CA ILE A 184 15.52 12.18 23.57
C ILE A 184 16.70 12.58 22.69
N THR A 185 16.41 13.17 21.54
CA THR A 185 17.38 13.73 20.59
C THR A 185 17.16 15.24 20.45
N GLU A 186 18.07 15.96 19.79
CA GLU A 186 17.96 17.41 19.62
C GLU A 186 16.64 17.86 18.99
N ASN A 187 16.12 17.08 18.02
CA ASN A 187 14.80 17.27 17.43
C ASN A 187 14.11 15.89 17.36
N SER A 188 13.08 15.69 18.14
CA SER A 188 12.35 14.43 18.17
C SER A 188 10.98 14.58 17.52
N ILE A 189 10.79 13.86 16.42
CA ILE A 189 9.47 13.75 15.80
C ILE A 189 8.76 12.56 16.45
N ILE A 190 7.62 12.83 17.04
CA ILE A 190 6.79 11.79 17.66
C ILE A 190 5.37 11.82 17.10
N SER A 191 4.72 10.68 17.11
CA SER A 191 3.27 10.58 16.92
C SER A 191 2.61 10.25 18.24
N ILE A 192 1.54 10.96 18.57
CA ILE A 192 0.68 10.71 19.73
C ILE A 192 -0.63 10.06 19.27
N TYR A 193 -1.31 9.37 20.20
CA TYR A 193 -2.65 8.85 19.92
C TYR A 193 -3.66 9.98 19.75
N ASN A 194 -4.51 9.86 18.72
CA ASN A 194 -5.61 10.82 18.49
C ASN A 194 -6.74 10.59 19.48
N LEU A 195 -6.91 11.49 20.42
CA LEU A 195 -7.98 11.44 21.43
C LEU A 195 -9.24 12.21 21.00
N GLY A 196 -9.25 12.83 19.81
CA GLY A 196 -10.32 13.73 19.37
C GLY A 196 -10.28 15.11 20.03
N ILE A 197 -9.16 15.47 20.66
CA ILE A 197 -8.88 16.77 21.28
C ILE A 197 -7.88 17.51 20.40
N ASP A 198 -8.04 18.82 20.25
CA ASP A 198 -7.03 19.64 19.57
C ASP A 198 -5.64 19.42 20.18
N THR A 199 -4.65 19.21 19.33
CA THR A 199 -3.30 18.84 19.78
C THR A 199 -2.63 19.90 20.63
N LYS A 200 -2.83 21.20 20.36
CA LYS A 200 -2.27 22.28 21.19
C LYS A 200 -2.96 22.32 22.54
N GLU A 201 -4.29 22.15 22.54
CA GLU A 201 -5.06 22.07 23.77
C GLU A 201 -4.58 20.90 24.63
N LEU A 202 -4.45 19.70 24.03
CA LEU A 202 -3.96 18.50 24.70
C LEU A 202 -2.57 18.72 25.31
N LEU A 203 -1.61 19.23 24.52
CA LEU A 203 -0.23 19.47 24.98
C LEU A 203 -0.15 20.55 26.06
N SER A 204 -1.03 21.56 26.01
CA SER A 204 -1.08 22.62 27.01
C SER A 204 -1.42 22.09 28.43
N ARG A 205 -2.18 20.98 28.53
CA ARG A 205 -2.49 20.30 29.80
C ARG A 205 -1.23 19.72 30.46
N PHE A 206 -0.18 19.50 29.69
CA PHE A 206 1.13 19.01 30.17
C PHE A 206 2.20 20.10 30.22
N ASP A 207 1.80 21.38 30.20
CA ASP A 207 2.69 22.55 30.19
C ASP A 207 3.64 22.60 28.99
N ILE A 208 3.19 22.06 27.84
CA ILE A 208 3.91 22.10 26.56
C ILE A 208 3.17 23.08 25.64
N ARG A 209 3.87 24.16 25.26
CA ARG A 209 3.38 25.15 24.30
C ARG A 209 4.11 24.99 22.97
N ILE A 210 3.43 24.42 22.01
CA ILE A 210 3.98 24.17 20.66
C ILE A 210 3.51 25.23 19.66
N MET A 211 4.41 25.64 18.77
CA MET A 211 4.05 26.53 17.65
C MET A 211 3.45 25.71 16.48
N ASP A 212 2.59 26.35 15.67
CA ASP A 212 1.93 25.71 14.54
C ASP A 212 2.90 25.09 13.52
N ASN A 213 4.02 25.72 13.30
CA ASN A 213 5.05 25.24 12.39
C ASN A 213 5.77 23.96 12.85
N ARG A 214 5.55 23.53 14.09
CA ARG A 214 6.10 22.30 14.67
C ARG A 214 5.06 21.19 14.83
N ILE A 215 3.79 21.48 14.49
CA ILE A 215 2.72 20.51 14.35
C ILE A 215 2.74 20.06 12.90
N ILE A 216 3.15 18.80 12.66
CA ILE A 216 3.32 18.22 11.33
C ILE A 216 1.97 17.74 10.80
N SER A 217 1.22 17.06 11.65
CA SER A 217 -0.16 16.64 11.41
C SER A 217 -0.95 16.70 12.70
N GLU A 218 -2.23 16.34 12.68
CA GLU A 218 -3.08 16.32 13.89
C GLU A 218 -2.45 15.55 15.06
N THR A 219 -1.56 14.62 14.81
CA THR A 219 -0.96 13.76 15.83
C THR A 219 0.56 13.66 15.76
N THR A 220 1.18 14.22 14.74
CA THR A 220 2.64 14.18 14.56
C THR A 220 3.27 15.52 14.90
N LEU A 221 4.25 15.50 15.79
CA LEU A 221 4.82 16.65 16.44
C LEU A 221 6.35 16.63 16.37
N ASN A 222 6.95 17.79 16.18
CA ASN A 222 8.38 17.99 16.40
C ASN A 222 8.59 18.64 17.76
N LEU A 223 9.10 17.91 18.76
CA LEU A 223 9.31 18.37 20.12
C LEU A 223 10.80 18.61 20.41
N TYR A 224 11.07 19.68 21.17
CA TYR A 224 12.40 19.89 21.76
C TYR A 224 12.66 18.88 22.89
N PRO A 225 13.94 18.66 23.26
CA PRO A 225 14.31 17.70 24.29
C PRO A 225 13.58 17.87 25.62
N ASP A 226 13.42 19.11 26.05
CA ASP A 226 12.74 19.45 27.31
C ASP A 226 11.23 19.22 27.24
N GLU A 227 10.60 19.49 26.10
CA GLU A 227 9.18 19.23 25.87
C GLU A 227 8.89 17.73 25.81
N LEU A 228 9.75 16.97 25.11
CA LEU A 228 9.65 15.51 25.06
C LEU A 228 9.87 14.88 26.43
N ALA A 229 10.84 15.36 27.20
CA ALA A 229 11.08 14.91 28.56
C ALA A 229 9.86 15.17 29.47
N LYS A 230 9.21 16.34 29.34
CA LYS A 230 7.95 16.63 30.06
C LYS A 230 6.85 15.65 29.66
N LEU A 231 6.64 15.45 28.35
CA LEU A 231 5.62 14.52 27.86
C LEU A 231 5.86 13.10 28.36
N GLN A 232 7.11 12.60 28.27
CA GLN A 232 7.45 11.26 28.77
C GLN A 232 7.30 11.10 30.27
N SER A 233 7.54 12.16 31.04
CA SER A 233 7.42 12.09 32.50
C SER A 233 5.97 12.14 32.98
N ARG A 234 5.08 12.84 32.25
CA ARG A 234 3.68 13.07 32.67
C ARG A 234 2.68 12.21 31.91
N ALA A 235 2.92 11.93 30.64
CA ALA A 235 1.99 11.26 29.77
C ALA A 235 2.66 10.29 28.77
N PRO A 236 3.50 9.32 29.24
CA PRO A 236 4.17 8.36 28.36
C PRO A 236 3.18 7.50 27.58
N TYR A 237 1.98 7.32 28.09
CA TYR A 237 0.87 6.60 27.45
C TYR A 237 0.30 7.29 26.21
N LEU A 238 0.56 8.60 26.00
CA LEU A 238 0.14 9.32 24.80
C LEU A 238 1.04 9.04 23.60
N ILE A 239 2.29 8.68 23.81
CA ILE A 239 3.26 8.47 22.74
C ILE A 239 2.93 7.17 22.02
N ALA A 240 2.48 7.27 20.78
CA ALA A 240 2.22 6.10 19.93
C ALA A 240 3.54 5.56 19.38
N MET A 241 4.41 6.43 18.87
CA MET A 241 5.71 6.08 18.30
C MET A 241 6.66 7.29 18.27
N GLN A 242 7.96 7.00 18.20
CA GLN A 242 8.99 7.94 17.76
C GLN A 242 9.20 7.78 16.27
N LEU A 243 9.18 8.90 15.56
CA LEU A 243 9.56 8.98 14.17
C LEU A 243 10.98 9.52 14.10
N GLU A 244 11.78 8.97 13.24
CA GLU A 244 13.14 9.48 13.07
C GLU A 244 13.16 10.63 12.07
N ASP A 245 13.96 11.65 12.32
CA ASP A 245 14.22 12.69 11.34
C ASP A 245 15.20 12.13 10.28
N PHE A 246 14.73 11.97 9.07
CA PHE A 246 15.51 11.40 7.96
C PHE A 246 16.34 12.45 7.21
N SER A 247 16.90 13.40 7.92
CA SER A 247 17.62 14.56 7.38
C SER A 247 18.91 14.26 6.60
N LYS A 248 19.28 12.99 6.42
CA LYS A 248 20.51 12.62 5.67
C LYS A 248 20.17 11.83 4.43
N ILE A 249 20.48 12.41 3.26
CA ILE A 249 20.46 11.72 1.97
C ILE A 249 21.78 10.96 1.82
N ASN A 250 21.72 9.75 1.27
CA ASN A 250 22.91 9.04 0.86
C ASN A 250 23.26 9.43 -0.59
N MET A 251 24.26 10.27 -0.76
CA MET A 251 24.76 10.72 -2.06
C MET A 251 25.99 9.92 -2.55
N ASP A 252 26.37 8.84 -1.85
CA ASP A 252 27.57 8.04 -2.18
C ASP A 252 27.40 7.15 -3.44
N GLU A 253 26.45 7.48 -4.31
CA GLU A 253 26.03 6.64 -5.42
C GLU A 253 26.73 6.93 -6.75
N LEU A 254 27.60 7.95 -6.80
CA LEU A 254 28.28 8.30 -8.02
C LEU A 254 29.60 7.52 -8.16
N ILE A 255 29.56 6.41 -8.84
CA ILE A 255 30.77 5.80 -9.37
C ILE A 255 31.24 6.67 -10.55
N ASN A 256 32.17 7.56 -10.29
CA ASN A 256 32.75 8.44 -11.31
C ASN A 256 33.75 7.67 -12.18
N THR A 257 33.32 7.26 -13.36
CA THR A 257 34.24 7.04 -14.46
C THR A 257 34.02 8.17 -15.47
N ASP A 258 34.81 9.22 -15.37
CA ASP A 258 34.75 10.34 -16.28
C ASP A 258 35.24 9.90 -17.68
N ASN A 259 34.32 9.57 -18.55
CA ASN A 259 34.58 9.47 -19.98
C ASN A 259 33.86 10.63 -20.66
N HIS A 260 34.60 11.65 -21.00
CA HIS A 260 34.12 12.83 -21.72
C HIS A 260 33.85 12.48 -23.18
N ALA A 261 32.66 11.87 -23.45
CA ALA A 261 32.14 11.83 -24.81
C ALA A 261 31.38 13.13 -25.04
N ASN A 262 31.86 13.96 -25.98
CA ASN A 262 31.17 15.18 -26.37
C ASN A 262 29.79 14.84 -26.96
N TYR A 263 28.73 15.19 -26.25
CA TYR A 263 27.39 15.30 -26.85
C TYR A 263 27.33 16.65 -27.58
N ILE A 264 27.61 16.66 -28.84
CA ILE A 264 27.36 17.83 -29.69
C ILE A 264 26.72 17.32 -30.98
N GLU A 265 25.59 17.89 -31.27
CA GLU A 265 24.91 18.20 -32.53
C GLU A 265 23.44 17.75 -32.49
N ASP A 266 22.58 18.72 -32.85
CA ASP A 266 21.14 18.62 -33.15
C ASP A 266 20.26 18.02 -32.03
N PHE A 267 20.13 18.77 -30.92
CA PHE A 267 19.11 18.50 -29.92
C PHE A 267 18.01 19.54 -30.09
N SER A 268 16.91 19.14 -30.76
CA SER A 268 15.75 20.04 -30.98
C SER A 268 15.11 20.44 -29.65
N GLY A 269 14.64 21.69 -29.57
CA GLY A 269 13.89 22.17 -28.39
C GLY A 269 12.56 21.41 -28.20
N PRO A 270 11.94 21.56 -27.01
CA PRO A 270 10.67 20.94 -26.71
C PRO A 270 9.51 21.62 -27.44
N ASN A 271 8.44 20.83 -27.72
CA ASN A 271 7.17 21.31 -28.22
C ASN A 271 6.07 21.14 -27.15
N ASN A 272 5.16 20.22 -27.40
CA ASN A 272 4.03 19.94 -26.51
C ASN A 272 4.14 18.58 -25.76
N GLU A 273 5.36 18.09 -25.58
CA GLU A 273 5.58 16.83 -24.90
C GLU A 273 5.04 16.89 -23.46
N PRO A 274 4.57 15.76 -22.92
CA PRO A 274 4.09 15.69 -21.54
C PRO A 274 5.17 16.09 -20.53
N ILE A 275 4.73 16.65 -19.41
CA ILE A 275 5.62 17.09 -18.32
C ILE A 275 5.67 16.03 -17.24
N ILE A 276 6.87 15.69 -16.77
CA ILE A 276 7.12 14.90 -15.57
C ILE A 276 7.69 15.83 -14.50
N GLY A 277 7.11 15.78 -13.30
CA GLY A 277 7.65 16.51 -12.15
C GLY A 277 8.85 15.77 -11.55
N VAL A 278 9.89 16.51 -11.21
CA VAL A 278 11.08 15.99 -10.52
C VAL A 278 11.28 16.75 -9.21
N LEU A 279 11.37 16.00 -8.12
CA LEU A 279 11.63 16.49 -6.77
C LEU A 279 12.98 15.91 -6.34
N ASP A 280 14.03 16.72 -6.40
CA ASP A 280 15.41 16.24 -6.24
C ASP A 280 16.33 17.33 -5.66
N THR A 281 17.64 17.14 -5.75
CA THR A 281 18.64 18.19 -5.59
C THR A 281 18.51 19.20 -6.73
N HIS A 282 19.45 20.11 -6.89
CA HIS A 282 19.36 21.18 -7.88
C HIS A 282 19.62 20.68 -9.32
N PHE A 283 19.29 21.52 -10.30
CA PHE A 283 19.49 21.26 -11.73
C PHE A 283 20.54 22.23 -12.30
N ASP A 284 21.48 21.71 -13.07
CA ASP A 284 22.50 22.50 -13.78
C ASP A 284 21.98 22.95 -15.14
N GLU A 285 21.58 24.22 -15.26
CA GLU A 285 21.04 24.82 -16.48
C GLU A 285 22.07 24.96 -17.62
N SER A 286 23.34 24.60 -17.39
CA SER A 286 24.38 24.63 -18.41
C SER A 286 24.45 23.36 -19.29
N VAL A 287 23.62 22.36 -19.02
CA VAL A 287 23.57 21.10 -19.79
C VAL A 287 22.88 21.24 -21.13
N TYR A 288 23.21 20.34 -22.09
CA TYR A 288 22.71 20.42 -23.48
C TYR A 288 21.18 20.31 -23.63
N PHE A 289 20.48 19.71 -22.65
CA PHE A 289 19.04 19.51 -22.65
C PHE A 289 18.28 20.51 -21.75
N SER A 290 18.91 21.59 -21.35
CA SER A 290 18.33 22.57 -20.41
C SER A 290 17.02 23.17 -20.89
N GLU A 291 16.81 23.36 -22.21
CA GLU A 291 15.56 23.85 -22.79
C GLU A 291 14.35 22.95 -22.51
N TRP A 292 14.59 21.66 -22.20
CA TRP A 292 13.55 20.70 -21.86
C TRP A 292 13.16 20.71 -20.37
N VAL A 293 13.86 21.53 -19.56
CA VAL A 293 13.70 21.54 -18.10
C VAL A 293 13.31 22.94 -17.63
N GLU A 294 12.12 23.05 -17.07
CA GLU A 294 11.73 24.20 -16.26
C GLU A 294 12.21 23.98 -14.84
N TYR A 295 13.17 24.79 -14.39
CA TYR A 295 13.81 24.61 -13.08
C TYR A 295 13.38 25.69 -12.08
N GLU A 296 13.03 25.25 -10.87
CA GLU A 296 12.72 26.12 -9.73
C GLU A 296 13.50 25.69 -8.48
N ASN A 297 14.27 26.61 -7.91
CA ASN A 297 14.86 26.43 -6.58
C ASN A 297 13.82 26.75 -5.52
N ARG A 298 13.48 25.79 -4.67
CA ARG A 298 12.52 25.95 -3.56
C ARG A 298 13.19 26.06 -2.18
N LEU A 299 14.52 25.97 -2.11
CA LEU A 299 15.27 26.19 -0.88
C LEU A 299 15.46 27.68 -0.58
N SER A 300 15.71 28.00 0.70
CA SER A 300 16.04 29.37 1.10
C SER A 300 17.29 29.88 0.40
N SER A 301 17.29 31.15 -0.02
CA SER A 301 18.46 31.83 -0.59
C SER A 301 19.68 31.89 0.34
N ASP A 302 19.49 31.64 1.63
CA ASP A 302 20.55 31.64 2.64
C ASP A 302 21.38 30.33 2.65
N ILE A 303 20.92 29.31 1.90
CA ILE A 303 21.64 28.03 1.77
C ILE A 303 22.67 28.17 0.66
N GLU A 304 23.97 28.09 1.02
CA GLU A 304 25.04 28.05 0.06
C GLU A 304 25.09 26.71 -0.66
N LEU A 305 24.95 26.74 -1.98
CA LEU A 305 24.99 25.57 -2.83
C LEU A 305 26.38 25.28 -3.35
N SER A 306 26.79 24.03 -3.30
CA SER A 306 28.03 23.53 -3.88
C SER A 306 27.74 22.93 -5.28
N ARG A 307 28.78 22.69 -6.06
CA ARG A 307 28.63 22.03 -7.38
C ARG A 307 28.03 20.64 -7.26
N LEU A 308 28.28 19.92 -6.17
CA LEU A 308 27.75 18.58 -5.92
C LEU A 308 26.22 18.56 -5.76
N ASP A 309 25.61 19.68 -5.32
CA ASP A 309 24.18 19.82 -5.15
C ASP A 309 23.40 19.79 -6.47
N TYR A 310 24.08 19.96 -7.60
CA TYR A 310 23.47 19.95 -8.93
C TYR A 310 23.57 18.59 -9.64
N TYR A 311 24.49 17.72 -9.24
CA TYR A 311 24.81 16.50 -9.99
C TYR A 311 23.68 15.47 -10.03
N HIS A 312 23.09 15.16 -8.87
CA HIS A 312 22.10 14.08 -8.77
C HIS A 312 20.81 14.44 -9.50
N GLY A 313 20.21 15.60 -9.23
CA GLY A 313 18.98 16.05 -9.87
C GLY A 313 19.14 16.22 -11.39
N THR A 314 20.30 16.74 -11.85
CA THR A 314 20.59 16.85 -13.28
C THR A 314 20.69 15.48 -13.94
N ALA A 315 21.38 14.51 -13.31
CA ALA A 315 21.49 13.14 -13.81
C ALA A 315 20.13 12.44 -13.92
N VAL A 316 19.26 12.58 -12.90
CA VAL A 316 17.89 12.05 -12.92
C VAL A 316 17.09 12.67 -14.06
N SER A 317 17.14 14.00 -14.23
CA SER A 317 16.43 14.71 -15.29
C SER A 317 16.94 14.31 -16.69
N SER A 318 18.26 14.04 -16.83
CA SER A 318 18.83 13.59 -18.11
C SER A 318 18.23 12.26 -18.60
N ILE A 319 17.93 11.33 -17.68
CA ILE A 319 17.28 10.06 -18.02
C ILE A 319 15.82 10.31 -18.49
N ILE A 320 15.11 11.20 -17.84
CA ILE A 320 13.72 11.51 -18.20
C ILE A 320 13.67 12.15 -19.59
N VAL A 321 14.52 13.11 -19.86
CA VAL A 321 14.52 13.85 -21.14
C VAL A 321 15.06 12.99 -22.28
N ASP A 322 16.26 12.41 -22.14
CA ASP A 322 17.00 11.82 -23.27
C ASP A 322 17.74 10.52 -22.89
N GLY A 323 17.26 9.79 -21.87
CA GLY A 323 17.89 8.55 -21.38
C GLY A 323 18.25 7.52 -22.45
N PRO A 324 17.37 7.22 -23.44
CA PRO A 324 17.65 6.28 -24.52
C PRO A 324 18.89 6.59 -25.34
N ARG A 325 19.20 7.87 -25.54
CA ARG A 325 20.37 8.28 -26.34
C ARG A 325 21.69 7.80 -25.71
N GLY A 326 21.81 7.96 -24.39
CA GLY A 326 22.97 7.46 -23.63
C GLY A 326 22.97 5.97 -23.40
N ASN A 327 21.78 5.36 -23.45
CA ASN A 327 21.53 3.95 -23.09
C ASN A 327 20.71 3.23 -24.19
N PRO A 328 21.25 2.97 -25.40
CA PRO A 328 20.46 2.42 -26.52
C PRO A 328 19.82 1.07 -26.22
N LEU A 329 20.38 0.25 -25.32
CA LEU A 329 19.79 -1.03 -24.89
C LEU A 329 18.56 -0.85 -23.98
N LEU A 330 18.34 0.35 -23.47
CA LEU A 330 17.21 0.74 -22.64
C LEU A 330 16.24 1.68 -23.36
N ASP A 331 16.32 1.73 -24.69
CA ASP A 331 15.35 2.49 -25.48
C ASP A 331 13.95 1.94 -25.25
N ASP A 332 13.16 2.73 -24.53
CA ASP A 332 11.82 2.34 -24.10
C ASP A 332 10.72 2.61 -25.13
N GLY A 333 11.03 3.34 -26.19
CA GLY A 333 10.09 3.74 -27.23
C GLY A 333 9.04 4.76 -26.74
N CYS A 334 9.27 5.42 -25.60
CA CYS A 334 8.34 6.42 -25.04
C CYS A 334 8.53 7.83 -25.62
N GLY A 335 9.58 8.08 -26.44
CA GLY A 335 9.96 9.42 -26.89
C GLY A 335 10.60 10.24 -25.78
N ARG A 336 10.53 11.55 -25.89
CA ARG A 336 11.06 12.51 -24.92
C ARG A 336 9.97 13.09 -24.04
N PHE A 337 10.33 13.62 -22.88
CA PHE A 337 9.43 14.29 -21.95
C PHE A 337 10.04 15.59 -21.47
N ARG A 338 9.22 16.62 -21.31
CA ARG A 338 9.62 17.81 -20.58
C ARG A 338 9.69 17.52 -19.11
N VAL A 339 10.52 18.24 -18.41
CA VAL A 339 10.68 18.12 -16.96
C VAL A 339 10.34 19.45 -16.29
N LYS A 340 9.55 19.41 -15.22
CA LYS A 340 9.47 20.50 -14.26
C LYS A 340 10.23 20.08 -13.01
N HIS A 341 11.41 20.64 -12.82
CA HIS A 341 12.37 20.26 -11.82
C HIS A 341 12.36 21.22 -10.64
N PHE A 342 12.15 20.69 -9.44
CA PHE A 342 12.17 21.43 -8.20
C PHE A 342 13.36 21.02 -7.33
N GLY A 343 14.27 21.96 -7.06
CA GLY A 343 15.37 21.79 -6.11
C GLY A 343 14.85 21.90 -4.68
N VAL A 344 14.65 20.74 -4.02
CA VAL A 344 14.06 20.63 -2.66
C VAL A 344 15.04 20.11 -1.62
N ALA A 345 16.25 19.73 -2.04
CA ALA A 345 17.27 19.10 -1.20
C ALA A 345 18.67 19.53 -1.61
N THR A 346 19.64 19.37 -0.69
CA THR A 346 21.08 19.51 -0.95
C THR A 346 21.79 18.18 -0.76
N SER A 347 23.03 18.07 -1.26
CA SER A 347 23.89 16.89 -1.07
C SER A 347 24.26 16.62 0.40
N GLN A 348 24.12 17.61 1.27
CA GLN A 348 24.45 17.50 2.70
C GLN A 348 23.24 17.15 3.58
N GLY A 349 22.05 17.03 2.98
CA GLY A 349 20.81 16.70 3.67
C GLY A 349 19.86 17.90 3.80
N PHE A 350 18.69 17.64 4.36
CA PHE A 350 17.61 18.62 4.50
C PHE A 350 16.69 18.18 5.64
N SER A 351 15.84 19.10 6.13
CA SER A 351 14.73 18.72 7.03
C SER A 351 13.63 18.06 6.24
N SER A 352 13.32 16.79 6.53
CA SER A 352 12.21 16.05 5.90
C SER A 352 10.90 16.83 6.02
N PHE A 353 10.69 17.50 7.15
CA PHE A 353 9.51 18.31 7.40
C PHE A 353 9.38 19.49 6.43
N GLY A 354 10.45 20.27 6.29
CA GLY A 354 10.49 21.39 5.34
C GLY A 354 10.22 20.92 3.92
N MET A 355 10.86 19.82 3.52
CA MET A 355 10.74 19.22 2.19
C MET A 355 9.31 18.79 1.89
N LEU A 356 8.65 18.06 2.76
CA LEU A 356 7.28 17.57 2.48
C LEU A 356 6.25 18.70 2.44
N ARG A 357 6.43 19.74 3.25
CA ARG A 357 5.60 20.94 3.13
C ARG A 357 5.80 21.61 1.78
N MET A 358 7.04 21.70 1.30
CA MET A 358 7.34 22.20 -0.04
C MET A 358 6.70 21.30 -1.11
N ILE A 359 6.84 19.97 -1.03
CA ILE A 359 6.25 19.01 -1.97
C ILE A 359 4.74 19.22 -2.06
N ARG A 360 4.03 19.33 -0.93
CA ARG A 360 2.59 19.57 -0.95
C ARG A 360 2.23 20.85 -1.70
N ASN A 361 2.94 21.95 -1.46
CA ASN A 361 2.71 23.21 -2.14
C ASN A 361 2.99 23.08 -3.64
N ILE A 362 4.14 22.48 -4.01
CA ILE A 362 4.52 22.23 -5.40
C ILE A 362 3.45 21.44 -6.14
N ILE A 363 2.96 20.33 -5.56
CA ILE A 363 1.92 19.52 -6.19
C ILE A 363 0.63 20.30 -6.35
N SER A 364 0.22 21.07 -5.35
CA SER A 364 -1.01 21.88 -5.41
C SER A 364 -0.93 23.02 -6.43
N GLU A 365 0.27 23.55 -6.68
CA GLU A 365 0.55 24.60 -7.67
C GLU A 365 0.63 24.05 -9.11
N ASN A 366 0.80 22.72 -9.29
CA ASN A 366 1.01 22.06 -10.59
C ASN A 366 0.05 20.87 -10.79
N PRO A 367 -1.27 21.08 -10.82
CA PRO A 367 -2.28 20.00 -10.85
C PRO A 367 -2.30 19.22 -12.18
N GLU A 368 -1.72 19.78 -13.25
CA GLU A 368 -1.58 19.16 -14.56
C GLU A 368 -0.54 18.04 -14.59
N ILE A 369 0.45 18.08 -13.70
CA ILE A 369 1.50 17.07 -13.63
C ILE A 369 0.99 15.86 -12.85
N LYS A 370 0.86 14.73 -13.55
CA LYS A 370 0.31 13.49 -12.96
C LYS A 370 1.35 12.50 -12.46
N VAL A 371 2.58 12.58 -12.97
CA VAL A 371 3.69 11.70 -12.62
C VAL A 371 4.83 12.50 -12.00
N TRP A 372 5.25 12.10 -10.81
CA TRP A 372 6.29 12.75 -10.03
C TRP A 372 7.40 11.77 -9.68
N ASN A 373 8.62 12.08 -10.09
CA ASN A 373 9.82 11.33 -9.73
C ASN A 373 10.42 11.86 -8.44
N LEU A 374 10.63 10.98 -7.47
CA LEU A 374 11.28 11.28 -6.20
C LEU A 374 12.41 10.29 -5.96
N SER A 375 13.62 10.68 -6.33
CA SER A 375 14.81 9.83 -6.20
C SER A 375 15.62 10.13 -4.92
N LEU A 376 14.96 10.65 -3.90
CA LEU A 376 15.52 10.94 -2.59
C LEU A 376 15.07 9.92 -1.56
N GLY A 377 15.97 9.48 -0.69
CA GLY A 377 15.62 8.50 0.33
C GLY A 377 16.57 8.52 1.53
N SER A 378 16.11 7.95 2.64
CA SER A 378 16.83 7.89 3.90
C SER A 378 17.82 6.73 3.94
N VAL A 379 18.96 6.94 4.59
CA VAL A 379 19.91 5.88 4.94
C VAL A 379 19.39 4.96 6.07
N ARG A 380 18.38 5.40 6.82
CA ARG A 380 17.81 4.63 7.96
C ARG A 380 16.74 3.67 7.49
N GLU A 381 16.64 2.55 8.18
CA GLU A 381 15.63 1.52 7.91
C GLU A 381 14.24 1.94 8.41
N ILE A 382 13.21 1.53 7.67
CA ILE A 382 11.80 1.71 8.08
C ILE A 382 11.42 0.86 9.30
N SER A 383 10.38 1.29 10.02
CA SER A 383 9.81 0.53 11.13
C SER A 383 9.01 -0.68 10.65
N PRO A 384 9.04 -1.82 11.39
CA PRO A 384 8.18 -2.96 11.09
C PRO A 384 6.69 -2.74 11.42
N ASN A 385 6.37 -1.76 12.26
CA ASN A 385 5.02 -1.52 12.77
C ASN A 385 4.37 -0.21 12.32
N PHE A 386 5.15 0.69 11.71
CA PHE A 386 4.68 2.01 11.35
C PHE A 386 5.23 2.44 9.99
N ILE A 387 4.39 3.09 9.22
CA ILE A 387 4.80 3.79 7.99
C ILE A 387 5.48 5.10 8.40
N SER A 388 6.56 5.45 7.70
CA SER A 388 7.23 6.73 7.88
C SER A 388 6.24 7.89 7.63
N TRP A 389 6.46 9.00 8.28
CA TRP A 389 5.56 10.13 8.09
C TRP A 389 5.71 10.75 6.69
N GLU A 390 6.91 10.64 6.10
CA GLU A 390 7.19 11.03 4.72
C GLU A 390 6.32 10.22 3.74
N ALA A 391 6.33 8.92 3.88
CA ALA A 391 5.52 8.03 3.05
C ALA A 391 4.02 8.27 3.26
N ALA A 392 3.60 8.45 4.51
CA ALA A 392 2.19 8.72 4.83
C ALA A 392 1.69 10.04 4.24
N GLU A 393 2.52 11.07 4.23
CA GLU A 393 2.19 12.33 3.59
C GLU A 393 2.14 12.22 2.06
N LEU A 394 3.07 11.48 1.44
CA LEU A 394 3.01 11.21 0.01
C LEU A 394 1.76 10.40 -0.36
N ASP A 395 1.38 9.41 0.43
CA ASP A 395 0.14 8.65 0.21
C ASP A 395 -1.10 9.54 0.29
N ARG A 396 -1.12 10.49 1.23
CA ARG A 396 -2.19 11.47 1.36
C ARG A 396 -2.26 12.43 0.18
N ILE A 397 -1.12 12.96 -0.25
CA ILE A 397 -1.01 13.85 -1.42
C ILE A 397 -1.52 13.14 -2.68
N GLN A 398 -1.13 11.88 -2.92
CA GLN A 398 -1.58 11.10 -4.07
C GLN A 398 -3.11 10.96 -4.12
N ASN A 399 -3.74 10.70 -2.97
CA ASN A 399 -5.19 10.60 -2.91
C ASN A 399 -5.88 11.96 -3.09
N GLN A 400 -5.30 13.03 -2.54
CA GLN A 400 -5.89 14.37 -2.60
C GLN A 400 -5.81 15.00 -4.00
N TYR A 401 -4.70 14.82 -4.71
CA TYR A 401 -4.41 15.52 -5.97
C TYR A 401 -4.46 14.62 -7.22
N ASP A 402 -4.78 13.34 -7.05
CA ASP A 402 -4.84 12.37 -8.14
C ASP A 402 -3.54 12.31 -8.95
N VAL A 403 -2.42 12.20 -8.25
CA VAL A 403 -1.06 12.09 -8.81
C VAL A 403 -0.44 10.75 -8.44
N LEU A 404 0.67 10.38 -9.07
CA LEU A 404 1.42 9.17 -8.81
C LEU A 404 2.90 9.48 -8.60
N PHE A 405 3.44 9.11 -7.45
CA PHE A 405 4.88 9.18 -7.19
C PHE A 405 5.59 7.90 -7.62
N VAL A 406 6.75 8.08 -8.25
CA VAL A 406 7.73 7.04 -8.51
C VAL A 406 8.92 7.29 -7.58
N ILE A 407 9.16 6.35 -6.67
CA ILE A 407 10.12 6.50 -5.58
C ILE A 407 11.25 5.49 -5.73
N ALA A 408 12.49 5.93 -5.57
CA ALA A 408 13.65 5.05 -5.53
C ALA A 408 13.65 4.16 -4.26
N GLY A 409 14.01 2.88 -4.40
CA GLY A 409 13.94 1.87 -3.33
C GLY A 409 15.01 1.98 -2.24
N THR A 410 15.85 3.02 -2.30
CA THR A 410 17.00 3.30 -1.43
C THR A 410 18.17 2.31 -1.56
N ASN A 411 19.38 2.76 -1.21
CA ASN A 411 20.60 2.00 -1.40
C ASN A 411 21.28 1.67 -0.08
N ASP A 412 22.01 0.57 -0.06
CA ASP A 412 22.88 0.14 1.04
C ASP A 412 24.34 0.22 0.59
N SER A 413 25.08 1.21 1.07
CA SER A 413 26.51 1.39 0.76
C SER A 413 27.39 0.24 1.24
N GLU A 414 26.93 -0.54 2.24
CA GLU A 414 27.63 -1.71 2.75
C GLU A 414 27.39 -2.96 1.91
N CYS A 415 26.46 -2.92 0.96
CA CYS A 415 26.10 -4.01 0.04
C CYS A 415 25.81 -5.35 0.76
N THR A 416 25.11 -5.28 1.91
CA THR A 416 24.82 -6.46 2.74
C THR A 416 23.56 -7.21 2.33
N HIS A 417 22.69 -6.63 1.49
CA HIS A 417 21.34 -7.10 1.13
C HIS A 417 20.44 -7.42 2.33
N CYS A 418 20.81 -6.97 3.52
CA CYS A 418 20.10 -7.25 4.76
C CYS A 418 19.29 -6.06 5.26
N LYS A 419 19.62 -4.84 4.81
CA LYS A 419 18.94 -3.62 5.27
C LYS A 419 17.58 -3.47 4.62
N ARG A 420 16.60 -3.09 5.42
CA ARG A 420 15.28 -2.71 4.94
C ARG A 420 15.33 -1.41 4.15
N ILE A 421 14.39 -1.23 3.24
CA ILE A 421 14.22 0.03 2.51
C ILE A 421 14.12 1.20 3.50
N GLY A 422 14.51 2.39 3.04
CA GLY A 422 14.44 3.62 3.82
C GLY A 422 13.23 4.47 3.42
N ALA A 423 12.84 5.42 4.29
CA ALA A 423 11.79 6.37 3.94
C ALA A 423 12.22 7.27 2.76
N PRO A 424 11.28 7.67 1.87
CA PRO A 424 9.85 7.37 1.86
C PRO A 424 9.46 6.15 1.01
N ALA A 425 10.39 5.21 0.75
CA ALA A 425 10.12 4.03 -0.07
C ALA A 425 9.13 3.04 0.58
N ASP A 426 8.64 3.32 1.78
CA ASP A 426 7.55 2.61 2.44
C ASP A 426 6.15 3.16 2.12
N SER A 427 6.03 4.13 1.19
CA SER A 427 4.73 4.60 0.68
C SER A 427 3.96 3.48 -0.01
N ILE A 428 2.71 3.26 0.40
CA ILE A 428 1.88 2.16 -0.10
C ILE A 428 1.30 2.49 -1.48
N ASN A 429 0.87 3.73 -1.68
CA ASN A 429 0.23 4.16 -2.92
C ASN A 429 1.24 4.45 -4.05
N SER A 430 2.46 4.84 -3.73
CA SER A 430 3.53 5.10 -4.72
C SER A 430 3.98 3.82 -5.45
N ILE A 431 4.65 3.99 -6.57
CA ILE A 431 5.45 2.91 -7.19
C ILE A 431 6.88 3.03 -6.68
N VAL A 432 7.33 2.03 -5.93
CA VAL A 432 8.71 1.95 -5.42
C VAL A 432 9.54 1.06 -6.34
N VAL A 433 10.65 1.61 -6.81
CA VAL A 433 11.49 1.00 -7.85
C VAL A 433 12.86 0.64 -7.30
N ASN A 434 13.20 -0.64 -7.31
CA ASN A 434 14.55 -1.12 -7.02
C ASN A 434 15.39 -1.28 -8.29
N SER A 435 16.69 -1.49 -8.10
CA SER A 435 17.66 -1.60 -9.18
C SER A 435 18.02 -3.05 -9.50
N VAL A 436 18.23 -3.33 -10.79
CA VAL A 436 18.85 -4.56 -11.28
C VAL A 436 20.00 -4.23 -12.22
N ASP A 437 20.92 -5.22 -12.36
CA ASP A 437 21.96 -5.21 -13.37
C ASP A 437 21.38 -5.51 -14.79
N ARG A 438 22.23 -5.47 -15.82
CA ARG A 438 21.85 -5.77 -17.20
C ARG A 438 21.31 -7.21 -17.42
N TYR A 439 21.59 -8.13 -16.50
CA TYR A 439 21.14 -9.52 -16.53
C TYR A 439 19.87 -9.75 -15.72
N LYS A 440 19.27 -8.68 -15.18
CA LYS A 440 18.09 -8.69 -14.30
C LYS A 440 18.35 -9.34 -12.94
N ASN A 441 19.62 -9.42 -12.50
CA ASN A 441 19.94 -9.76 -11.13
C ASN A 441 19.78 -8.54 -10.23
N GLU A 442 19.49 -8.77 -8.96
CA GLU A 442 19.43 -7.72 -7.95
C GLU A 442 20.79 -6.97 -7.89
N ALA A 443 20.76 -5.64 -7.95
CA ALA A 443 21.98 -4.88 -7.78
C ALA A 443 22.49 -5.00 -6.33
N SER A 444 23.82 -5.03 -6.17
CA SER A 444 24.48 -5.37 -4.90
C SER A 444 24.10 -4.45 -3.73
N TYR A 445 23.71 -3.24 -4.02
CA TYR A 445 23.36 -2.20 -3.04
C TYR A 445 21.85 -2.10 -2.74
N THR A 446 21.00 -2.90 -3.37
CA THR A 446 19.56 -2.77 -3.17
C THR A 446 19.13 -3.17 -1.76
N ARG A 447 18.21 -2.40 -1.20
CA ARG A 447 17.55 -2.70 0.07
C ARG A 447 16.29 -3.52 -0.15
N VAL A 448 15.80 -4.17 0.90
CA VAL A 448 14.73 -5.15 0.81
C VAL A 448 13.50 -4.76 1.65
N GLY A 449 12.31 -5.20 1.21
CA GLY A 449 11.11 -5.19 2.03
C GLY A 449 11.05 -6.33 3.05
N PRO A 450 9.90 -6.65 3.56
CA PRO A 450 8.59 -6.04 3.33
C PRO A 450 8.37 -4.76 4.16
N VAL A 451 7.34 -3.99 3.81
CA VAL A 451 6.84 -2.88 4.61
C VAL A 451 5.75 -3.39 5.55
N LEU A 452 5.71 -2.91 6.79
CA LEU A 452 4.80 -3.38 7.85
C LEU A 452 4.74 -4.92 7.97
N SER A 453 5.84 -5.59 7.62
CA SER A 453 6.00 -7.05 7.58
C SER A 453 5.15 -7.82 6.57
N PHE A 454 4.23 -7.18 5.84
CA PHE A 454 3.33 -7.89 4.91
C PHE A 454 3.06 -7.18 3.57
N PHE A 455 3.31 -5.88 3.41
CA PHE A 455 3.23 -5.21 2.11
C PHE A 455 4.48 -5.51 1.28
N TYR A 456 4.28 -5.87 0.01
CA TYR A 456 5.39 -6.09 -0.89
C TYR A 456 5.89 -4.76 -1.45
N LYS A 457 7.03 -4.33 -0.93
CA LYS A 457 7.84 -3.23 -1.42
C LYS A 457 9.31 -3.70 -1.51
N PRO A 458 10.06 -3.27 -2.50
CA PRO A 458 9.66 -2.43 -3.63
C PRO A 458 8.50 -3.05 -4.42
N ASP A 459 7.76 -2.25 -5.22
CA ASP A 459 6.73 -2.81 -6.10
C ASP A 459 7.36 -3.57 -7.26
N ILE A 460 8.39 -2.97 -7.88
CA ILE A 460 9.04 -3.47 -9.10
C ILE A 460 10.52 -3.15 -9.07
N SER A 461 11.23 -3.66 -10.07
CA SER A 461 12.62 -3.30 -10.35
C SER A 461 12.83 -2.87 -11.79
N TYR A 462 13.86 -2.07 -12.02
CA TYR A 462 14.31 -1.68 -13.34
C TYR A 462 15.84 -1.52 -13.38
N PHE A 463 16.39 -1.31 -14.57
CA PHE A 463 17.83 -1.19 -14.78
C PHE A 463 18.34 0.14 -14.20
N GLY A 464 19.11 0.06 -13.12
CA GLY A 464 19.79 1.18 -12.47
C GLY A 464 21.30 0.97 -12.38
N GLY A 465 21.80 -0.13 -12.98
CA GLY A 465 23.20 -0.51 -12.96
C GLY A 465 23.64 -1.21 -11.69
N ASP A 466 24.86 -1.76 -11.71
CA ASP A 466 25.56 -2.27 -10.52
C ASP A 466 27.04 -1.89 -10.63
N GLY A 467 27.56 -1.18 -9.63
CA GLY A 467 28.95 -0.74 -9.58
C GLY A 467 29.99 -1.85 -9.62
N ASN A 468 29.58 -3.07 -9.28
CA ASN A 468 30.44 -4.25 -9.40
C ASN A 468 30.59 -4.74 -10.85
N ASN A 469 29.79 -4.23 -11.78
CA ASN A 469 29.82 -4.57 -13.20
C ASN A 469 29.85 -3.31 -14.07
N PRO A 470 31.05 -2.80 -14.44
CA PRO A 470 31.20 -1.55 -15.20
C PRO A 470 30.41 -1.50 -16.52
N ASP A 471 30.23 -2.66 -17.19
CA ASP A 471 29.50 -2.74 -18.46
C ASP A 471 27.98 -2.54 -18.32
N GLY A 472 27.46 -2.49 -17.09
CA GLY A 472 26.04 -2.36 -16.79
C GLY A 472 25.67 -1.02 -16.18
N LEU A 473 26.59 -0.06 -16.09
CA LEU A 473 26.33 1.27 -15.56
C LEU A 473 25.38 2.07 -16.48
N ILE A 474 24.66 3.01 -15.89
CA ILE A 474 23.73 3.89 -16.60
C ILE A 474 24.45 5.17 -17.02
N ALA A 475 24.39 5.48 -18.30
CA ALA A 475 24.93 6.72 -18.84
C ALA A 475 23.98 7.88 -18.57
N VAL A 476 24.49 8.95 -17.96
CA VAL A 476 23.74 10.16 -17.60
C VAL A 476 24.53 11.41 -17.95
N CYS A 477 23.85 12.56 -18.03
CA CYS A 477 24.47 13.87 -18.06
C CYS A 477 24.22 14.54 -16.70
N LYS A 478 25.27 14.78 -15.93
CA LYS A 478 25.17 15.38 -14.59
C LYS A 478 25.67 16.84 -14.55
N ASP A 479 26.40 17.25 -15.58
CA ASP A 479 26.95 18.60 -15.75
C ASP A 479 27.31 18.85 -17.23
N SER A 480 27.82 20.04 -17.53
CA SER A 480 28.22 20.43 -18.88
C SER A 480 29.46 19.73 -19.42
N LEU A 481 30.15 18.88 -18.64
CA LEU A 481 31.40 18.22 -19.05
C LEU A 481 31.13 16.94 -19.91
N GLY A 482 29.90 16.45 -19.96
CA GLY A 482 29.55 15.32 -20.82
C GLY A 482 28.91 14.14 -20.09
N VAL A 483 29.11 12.92 -20.62
CA VAL A 483 28.50 11.69 -20.09
C VAL A 483 29.26 11.18 -18.88
N SER A 484 28.53 10.85 -17.86
CA SER A 484 28.99 10.10 -16.68
C SER A 484 28.27 8.76 -16.57
N TYR A 485 28.89 7.79 -15.93
CA TYR A 485 28.31 6.47 -15.71
C TYR A 485 28.04 6.27 -14.22
N VAL A 486 26.81 5.88 -13.92
CA VAL A 486 26.30 5.80 -12.54
C VAL A 486 25.59 4.48 -12.26
N SER A 487 25.40 4.17 -10.98
CA SER A 487 24.53 3.09 -10.52
C SER A 487 23.74 3.54 -9.28
N GLY A 488 22.49 3.08 -9.14
CA GLY A 488 21.63 3.41 -8.02
C GLY A 488 20.15 3.21 -8.34
N THR A 489 19.34 3.02 -7.29
CA THR A 489 17.89 2.97 -7.43
C THR A 489 17.33 4.31 -7.93
N SER A 490 18.02 5.41 -7.65
CA SER A 490 17.73 6.76 -8.14
C SER A 490 17.75 6.87 -9.66
N TYR A 491 18.52 6.01 -10.33
CA TYR A 491 18.63 5.97 -11.79
C TYR A 491 17.73 4.91 -12.43
N ALA A 492 17.11 4.04 -11.64
CA ALA A 492 16.07 3.11 -12.09
C ALA A 492 14.68 3.78 -12.11
N ALA A 493 14.36 4.61 -11.12
CA ALA A 493 13.06 5.25 -10.97
C ALA A 493 12.65 6.14 -12.15
N PRO A 494 13.51 7.01 -12.72
CA PRO A 494 13.12 7.90 -13.82
C PRO A 494 12.69 7.16 -15.09
N TRP A 495 13.19 5.98 -15.38
CA TRP A 495 12.71 5.14 -16.49
C TRP A 495 11.25 4.71 -16.30
N ILE A 496 10.86 4.42 -15.09
CA ILE A 496 9.47 4.06 -14.77
C ILE A 496 8.57 5.30 -14.83
N SER A 497 9.09 6.47 -14.43
CA SER A 497 8.38 7.76 -14.58
C SER A 497 8.06 8.05 -16.04
N ARG A 498 9.00 7.79 -16.98
CA ARG A 498 8.77 7.91 -18.43
C ARG A 498 7.64 7.00 -18.91
N LYS A 499 7.68 5.72 -18.52
CA LYS A 499 6.65 4.74 -18.92
C LYS A 499 5.26 5.09 -18.37
N LEU A 500 5.18 5.55 -17.13
CA LEU A 500 3.92 5.99 -16.52
C LEU A 500 3.38 7.26 -17.18
N ALA A 501 4.26 8.23 -17.46
CA ALA A 501 3.86 9.44 -18.18
C ALA A 501 3.33 9.11 -19.58
N PHE A 502 3.98 8.18 -20.29
CA PHE A 502 3.49 7.69 -21.58
C PHE A 502 2.09 7.07 -21.44
N LEU A 503 1.90 6.16 -20.49
CA LEU A 503 0.62 5.49 -20.28
C LEU A 503 -0.50 6.46 -19.90
N ILE A 504 -0.20 7.49 -19.10
CA ILE A 504 -1.21 8.45 -18.62
C ILE A 504 -1.48 9.53 -19.66
N HIS A 505 -0.44 10.17 -20.19
CA HIS A 505 -0.60 11.36 -21.04
C HIS A 505 -0.74 11.03 -22.53
N ILE A 506 -0.03 10.01 -23.03
CA ILE A 506 -0.07 9.64 -24.46
C ILE A 506 -1.19 8.61 -24.70
N VAL A 507 -1.27 7.56 -23.88
CA VAL A 507 -2.30 6.53 -24.04
C VAL A 507 -3.63 6.94 -23.42
N GLY A 508 -3.64 7.89 -22.48
CA GLY A 508 -4.85 8.42 -21.84
C GLY A 508 -5.43 7.50 -20.74
N LEU A 509 -4.60 6.71 -20.08
CA LEU A 509 -5.03 5.82 -18.99
C LEU A 509 -5.04 6.57 -17.65
N ASP A 510 -5.94 6.16 -16.75
CA ASP A 510 -5.91 6.61 -15.36
C ASP A 510 -4.72 6.01 -14.59
N ARG A 511 -4.38 6.60 -13.45
CA ARG A 511 -3.23 6.17 -12.63
C ARG A 511 -3.32 4.73 -12.13
N ASN A 512 -4.55 4.23 -11.83
CA ASN A 512 -4.75 2.86 -11.36
C ASN A 512 -4.42 1.87 -12.47
N THR A 513 -4.91 2.15 -13.68
CA THR A 513 -4.65 1.33 -14.87
C THR A 513 -3.17 1.37 -15.25
N ALA A 514 -2.54 2.54 -15.24
CA ALA A 514 -1.12 2.67 -15.54
C ALA A 514 -0.26 1.89 -14.54
N LYS A 515 -0.51 2.03 -13.22
CA LYS A 515 0.18 1.26 -12.18
C LYS A 515 -0.07 -0.25 -12.34
N ALA A 516 -1.31 -0.65 -12.63
CA ALA A 516 -1.66 -2.06 -12.83
C ALA A 516 -0.93 -2.69 -14.02
N LEU A 517 -0.81 -1.96 -15.14
CA LEU A 517 -0.07 -2.42 -16.32
C LEU A 517 1.42 -2.58 -16.08
N ILE A 518 2.04 -1.63 -15.37
CA ILE A 518 3.46 -1.72 -14.99
C ILE A 518 3.69 -2.95 -14.12
N ILE A 519 2.88 -3.17 -13.08
CA ILE A 519 3.02 -4.31 -12.18
C ILE A 519 2.72 -5.64 -12.92
N ASP A 520 1.63 -5.70 -13.70
CA ASP A 520 1.27 -6.89 -14.48
C ASP A 520 2.36 -7.28 -15.48
N SER A 521 3.01 -6.30 -16.11
CA SER A 521 4.10 -6.53 -17.06
C SER A 521 5.37 -7.04 -16.38
N ALA A 522 5.67 -6.55 -15.18
CA ALA A 522 6.82 -7.00 -14.38
C ALA A 522 6.60 -8.41 -13.82
N ALA A 523 5.42 -8.68 -13.27
CA ALA A 523 5.08 -9.96 -12.67
C ALA A 523 4.93 -11.06 -13.70
N GLY A 524 4.30 -10.75 -14.84
CA GLY A 524 4.06 -11.73 -15.90
C GLY A 524 3.31 -12.96 -15.39
N TRP A 525 3.87 -14.14 -15.59
CA TRP A 525 3.34 -15.43 -15.13
C TRP A 525 4.00 -15.94 -13.85
N SER A 526 4.74 -15.10 -13.14
CA SER A 526 5.33 -15.43 -11.85
C SER A 526 4.25 -15.56 -10.77
N ARG A 527 4.40 -16.54 -9.89
CA ARG A 527 3.48 -16.76 -8.77
C ARG A 527 3.81 -15.80 -7.62
N SER A 528 2.88 -15.67 -6.68
CA SER A 528 3.11 -14.89 -5.45
C SER A 528 4.36 -15.35 -4.68
N ASP A 529 4.67 -16.64 -4.73
CA ASP A 529 5.86 -17.22 -4.07
C ASP A 529 7.18 -16.84 -4.76
N ASP A 530 7.12 -16.39 -6.03
CA ASP A 530 8.28 -15.95 -6.82
C ASP A 530 8.60 -14.46 -6.59
N ILE A 531 7.73 -13.73 -5.89
CA ILE A 531 7.91 -12.31 -5.59
C ILE A 531 9.02 -12.16 -4.56
N SER A 532 10.07 -11.42 -4.94
CA SER A 532 11.23 -11.16 -4.10
C SER A 532 11.06 -9.87 -3.29
N HIS A 533 11.49 -9.87 -2.04
CA HIS A 533 11.55 -8.63 -1.25
C HIS A 533 12.60 -7.63 -1.78
N ALA A 534 13.50 -8.05 -2.65
CA ALA A 534 14.46 -7.19 -3.32
C ALA A 534 13.98 -6.68 -4.69
N LYS A 535 13.28 -7.52 -5.48
CA LYS A 535 12.81 -7.15 -6.84
C LYS A 535 11.33 -6.82 -6.93
N GLY A 536 10.57 -6.98 -5.86
CA GLY A 536 9.12 -6.81 -5.90
C GLY A 536 8.46 -7.82 -6.84
N TYR A 537 7.49 -7.36 -7.61
CA TYR A 537 6.78 -8.19 -8.60
C TYR A 537 7.66 -8.64 -9.78
N GLY A 538 8.82 -8.02 -9.97
CA GLY A 538 9.78 -8.38 -11.02
C GLY A 538 10.34 -7.17 -11.75
N VAL A 539 10.97 -7.44 -12.91
CA VAL A 539 11.62 -6.41 -13.73
C VAL A 539 10.70 -6.00 -14.87
N VAL A 540 10.40 -4.69 -14.94
CA VAL A 540 9.55 -4.12 -15.99
C VAL A 540 10.24 -4.26 -17.37
N PRO A 541 9.51 -4.63 -18.43
CA PRO A 541 10.04 -4.68 -19.80
C PRO A 541 10.64 -3.35 -20.26
N VAL A 542 11.68 -3.40 -21.10
CA VAL A 542 12.31 -2.19 -21.64
C VAL A 542 11.34 -1.46 -22.55
N SER A 543 10.82 -2.13 -23.58
CA SER A 543 9.91 -1.49 -24.52
C SER A 543 8.52 -1.24 -23.94
N ILE A 544 7.99 -0.04 -24.11
CA ILE A 544 6.61 0.30 -23.77
C ILE A 544 5.63 -0.57 -24.57
N THR A 545 5.98 -0.97 -25.78
CA THR A 545 5.15 -1.83 -26.63
C THR A 545 4.89 -3.18 -25.95
N ASP A 546 5.85 -3.74 -25.22
CA ASP A 546 5.68 -5.02 -24.48
C ASP A 546 4.68 -4.87 -23.30
N ILE A 547 4.51 -3.66 -22.79
CA ILE A 547 3.57 -3.36 -21.70
C ILE A 547 2.13 -3.26 -22.23
N ILE A 548 1.94 -2.64 -23.41
CA ILE A 548 0.64 -2.26 -23.95
C ILE A 548 0.15 -3.17 -25.10
N SER A 549 0.89 -4.20 -25.47
CA SER A 549 0.47 -5.20 -26.44
C SER A 549 0.25 -6.57 -25.80
N MET A 550 -0.26 -7.51 -26.58
CA MET A 550 -0.45 -8.91 -26.20
C MET A 550 0.13 -9.84 -27.27
N GLN A 551 0.47 -11.06 -26.87
CA GLN A 551 0.94 -12.09 -27.79
C GLN A 551 -0.24 -12.63 -28.64
N ASN A 552 0.05 -13.28 -29.76
CA ASN A 552 -1.00 -13.82 -30.65
C ASN A 552 -1.84 -14.91 -29.96
N ASP A 553 -1.30 -15.60 -28.98
CA ASP A 553 -1.97 -16.65 -28.20
C ASP A 553 -2.56 -16.14 -26.88
N GLU A 554 -2.54 -14.81 -26.67
CA GLU A 554 -3.05 -14.17 -25.44
C GLU A 554 -4.23 -13.26 -25.75
N ILE A 555 -5.23 -13.28 -24.86
CA ILE A 555 -6.31 -12.30 -24.77
C ILE A 555 -6.03 -11.47 -23.53
N ARG A 556 -5.65 -10.21 -23.71
CA ARG A 556 -5.32 -9.30 -22.60
C ARG A 556 -6.23 -8.09 -22.62
N PHE A 557 -6.85 -7.80 -21.49
CA PHE A 557 -7.82 -6.71 -21.41
C PHE A 557 -7.85 -6.03 -20.06
N ILE A 558 -8.31 -4.79 -20.07
CA ILE A 558 -8.47 -3.88 -18.93
C ILE A 558 -9.94 -3.84 -18.54
N LEU A 559 -10.21 -3.88 -17.25
CA LEU A 559 -11.50 -3.62 -16.65
C LEU A 559 -11.35 -2.59 -15.53
N ASN A 560 -12.08 -1.49 -15.63
CA ASN A 560 -12.11 -0.42 -14.64
C ASN A 560 -13.47 -0.37 -13.96
N GLY A 561 -13.48 -0.05 -12.67
CA GLY A 561 -14.69 0.08 -11.89
C GLY A 561 -14.52 0.97 -10.66
N HIS A 562 -15.63 1.21 -9.97
CA HIS A 562 -15.66 1.92 -8.70
C HIS A 562 -16.36 1.06 -7.65
N ILE A 563 -15.88 1.11 -6.43
CA ILE A 563 -16.50 0.42 -5.30
C ILE A 563 -17.72 1.20 -4.86
N GLN A 564 -18.87 0.51 -4.69
CA GLN A 564 -20.10 1.09 -4.17
C GLN A 564 -20.50 0.35 -2.91
N ASP A 565 -20.47 0.98 -1.77
CA ASP A 565 -20.71 0.40 -0.46
C ASP A 565 -20.05 -1.00 -0.30
N TYR A 566 -20.28 -1.80 0.60
CA TYR A 566 -19.70 -3.13 0.79
C TYR A 566 -20.20 -4.20 -0.20
N TYR A 567 -20.64 -3.80 -1.41
CA TYR A 567 -21.20 -4.71 -2.40
C TYR A 567 -20.14 -5.57 -3.07
N THR A 568 -20.54 -6.78 -3.42
CA THR A 568 -19.76 -7.69 -4.25
C THR A 568 -20.12 -7.43 -5.72
N TYR A 569 -19.10 -7.17 -6.54
CA TYR A 569 -19.25 -6.99 -7.97
C TYR A 569 -19.00 -8.34 -8.65
N SER A 570 -19.86 -8.69 -9.59
CA SER A 570 -19.74 -9.92 -10.36
C SER A 570 -19.93 -9.63 -11.84
N TYR A 571 -19.00 -10.11 -12.64
CA TYR A 571 -19.01 -9.95 -14.08
C TYR A 571 -19.12 -11.29 -14.78
N GLN A 572 -19.75 -11.30 -15.95
CA GLN A 572 -19.81 -12.45 -16.83
C GLN A 572 -19.07 -12.13 -18.11
N ILE A 573 -17.86 -12.66 -18.25
CA ILE A 573 -16.97 -12.45 -19.39
C ILE A 573 -17.09 -13.66 -20.31
N PRO A 574 -17.49 -13.49 -21.59
CA PRO A 574 -17.62 -14.60 -22.53
C PRO A 574 -16.23 -15.03 -23.01
N VAL A 575 -15.69 -16.09 -22.41
CA VAL A 575 -14.39 -16.65 -22.81
C VAL A 575 -14.59 -17.73 -23.85
N PRO A 576 -13.86 -17.73 -24.98
CA PRO A 576 -14.03 -18.72 -26.04
C PRO A 576 -13.90 -20.17 -25.56
N ILE A 577 -14.75 -21.03 -26.09
CA ILE A 577 -14.84 -22.45 -25.74
C ILE A 577 -14.38 -23.31 -26.91
N VAL A 578 -13.64 -24.36 -26.61
CA VAL A 578 -13.25 -25.40 -27.58
C VAL A 578 -13.66 -26.76 -27.03
N ASN A 579 -14.49 -27.51 -27.76
CA ASN A 579 -14.98 -28.84 -27.35
C ASN A 579 -15.54 -28.84 -25.90
N ASN A 580 -16.33 -27.86 -25.55
CA ASN A 580 -16.93 -27.68 -24.22
C ASN A 580 -15.90 -27.48 -23.08
N MET A 581 -14.70 -26.97 -23.41
CA MET A 581 -13.61 -26.70 -22.49
C MET A 581 -13.05 -25.32 -22.70
N HIS A 582 -12.49 -24.73 -21.65
CA HIS A 582 -11.70 -23.50 -21.69
C HIS A 582 -10.19 -23.86 -21.71
N PRO A 583 -9.50 -23.78 -22.86
CA PRO A 583 -8.08 -24.13 -22.97
C PRO A 583 -7.17 -22.94 -22.64
N TYR A 584 -7.32 -22.34 -21.47
CA TYR A 584 -6.54 -21.16 -21.08
C TYR A 584 -5.89 -21.33 -19.71
N TRP A 585 -4.68 -20.78 -19.58
CA TRP A 585 -4.15 -20.30 -18.32
C TRP A 585 -4.62 -18.86 -18.12
N ALA A 586 -4.85 -18.48 -16.89
CA ALA A 586 -5.36 -17.17 -16.56
C ALA A 586 -4.52 -16.48 -15.48
N ARG A 587 -4.43 -15.16 -15.58
CA ARG A 587 -3.91 -14.29 -14.53
C ARG A 587 -4.72 -13.01 -14.45
N ALA A 588 -4.72 -12.36 -13.28
CA ALA A 588 -5.35 -11.06 -13.08
C ALA A 588 -4.56 -10.23 -12.08
N THR A 589 -4.37 -8.96 -12.39
CA THR A 589 -3.71 -7.97 -11.53
C THR A 589 -4.66 -6.84 -11.24
N LEU A 590 -5.04 -6.67 -9.97
CA LEU A 590 -5.90 -5.59 -9.49
C LEU A 590 -5.08 -4.56 -8.73
N VAL A 591 -5.33 -3.27 -8.98
CA VAL A 591 -4.73 -2.14 -8.27
C VAL A 591 -5.81 -1.15 -7.87
N TYR A 592 -5.67 -0.62 -6.66
CA TYR A 592 -6.49 0.46 -6.10
C TYR A 592 -5.67 1.31 -5.14
N PHE A 593 -6.17 2.52 -4.81
CA PHE A 593 -5.50 3.45 -3.91
C PHE A 593 -6.37 3.67 -2.67
N PRO A 594 -6.13 2.91 -1.58
CA PRO A 594 -6.89 3.07 -0.34
C PRO A 594 -6.54 4.37 0.36
N GLU A 595 -7.46 4.86 1.18
CA GLU A 595 -7.11 5.85 2.21
C GLU A 595 -6.17 5.22 3.23
N CYS A 596 -5.21 6.03 3.68
CA CYS A 596 -4.14 5.62 4.57
C CYS A 596 -4.18 6.43 5.86
N HIS A 597 -4.03 5.74 7.01
CA HIS A 597 -4.14 6.33 8.34
C HIS A 597 -2.90 6.01 9.16
N GLN A 598 -1.94 6.93 9.18
CA GLN A 598 -0.66 6.76 9.86
C GLN A 598 -0.81 6.33 11.32
N ASN A 599 -1.78 6.92 12.04
CA ASN A 599 -2.02 6.66 13.46
C ASN A 599 -2.48 5.23 13.75
N GLN A 600 -2.91 4.48 12.74
CA GLN A 600 -3.39 3.11 12.91
C GLN A 600 -2.27 2.07 12.85
N GLY A 601 -1.00 2.48 12.71
CA GLY A 601 0.15 1.56 12.70
C GLY A 601 0.04 0.50 11.63
N VAL A 602 0.04 -0.79 12.00
CA VAL A 602 -0.08 -1.92 11.05
C VAL A 602 -1.45 -2.00 10.36
N ASP A 603 -2.45 -1.29 10.87
CA ASP A 603 -3.77 -1.15 10.24
C ASP A 603 -3.84 0.09 9.33
N TYR A 604 -2.73 0.42 8.69
CA TYR A 604 -2.48 1.64 7.93
C TYR A 604 -3.50 1.91 6.81
N THR A 605 -3.84 0.90 6.00
CA THR A 605 -4.84 1.03 4.93
C THR A 605 -6.26 0.79 5.47
N SER A 606 -7.20 1.69 5.19
CA SER A 606 -8.59 1.59 5.66
C SER A 606 -9.38 0.49 4.98
N THR A 607 -9.08 0.21 3.73
CA THR A 607 -9.87 -0.65 2.85
C THR A 607 -9.04 -1.79 2.27
N GLU A 608 -9.63 -2.98 2.23
CA GLU A 608 -9.18 -4.12 1.43
C GLU A 608 -10.15 -4.37 0.29
N VAL A 609 -9.61 -4.54 -0.92
CA VAL A 609 -10.35 -5.03 -2.09
C VAL A 609 -9.88 -6.43 -2.41
N ASP A 610 -10.75 -7.41 -2.21
CA ASP A 610 -10.49 -8.82 -2.48
C ASP A 610 -10.91 -9.16 -3.90
N LEU A 611 -10.05 -9.88 -4.65
CA LEU A 611 -10.27 -10.27 -6.03
C LEU A 611 -10.44 -11.78 -6.14
N GLN A 612 -11.55 -12.21 -6.76
CA GLN A 612 -11.73 -13.58 -7.24
C GLN A 612 -12.00 -13.53 -8.75
N PHE A 613 -11.25 -14.30 -9.51
CA PHE A 613 -11.41 -14.44 -10.95
C PHE A 613 -11.41 -15.91 -11.35
N GLY A 614 -12.35 -16.33 -12.21
CA GLY A 614 -12.43 -17.72 -12.61
C GLY A 614 -13.69 -18.07 -13.39
N ARG A 615 -13.92 -19.37 -13.58
CA ARG A 615 -15.06 -19.90 -14.33
C ARG A 615 -16.36 -19.73 -13.58
N VAL A 616 -17.40 -19.34 -14.28
CA VAL A 616 -18.76 -19.24 -13.72
C VAL A 616 -19.44 -20.59 -13.74
N GLN A 617 -19.97 -21.00 -12.60
CA GLN A 617 -20.83 -22.18 -12.43
C GLN A 617 -22.20 -21.73 -11.97
N VAL A 618 -23.22 -22.20 -12.67
CA VAL A 618 -24.63 -22.05 -12.26
C VAL A 618 -25.03 -23.30 -11.47
N SER A 619 -25.71 -23.13 -10.35
CA SER A 619 -26.18 -24.26 -9.53
C SER A 619 -27.20 -25.06 -10.30
N GLU A 620 -27.06 -26.42 -10.29
CA GLU A 620 -28.06 -27.33 -10.86
C GLU A 620 -29.37 -27.36 -10.06
N VAL A 621 -29.34 -27.02 -8.77
CA VAL A 621 -30.46 -27.04 -7.87
C VAL A 621 -31.24 -25.72 -7.94
N ASP A 622 -30.56 -24.60 -8.01
CA ASP A 622 -31.15 -23.26 -8.11
C ASP A 622 -30.39 -22.43 -9.14
N PRO A 623 -30.91 -22.25 -10.35
CA PRO A 623 -30.26 -21.47 -11.41
C PRO A 623 -30.01 -20.00 -11.07
N SER A 624 -30.65 -19.47 -10.04
CA SER A 624 -30.37 -18.10 -9.55
C SER A 624 -29.07 -18.00 -8.78
N VAL A 625 -28.52 -19.13 -8.32
CA VAL A 625 -27.25 -19.19 -7.60
C VAL A 625 -26.10 -19.36 -8.58
N ILE A 626 -25.36 -18.25 -8.76
CA ILE A 626 -24.18 -18.21 -9.61
C ILE A 626 -22.96 -18.15 -8.67
N SER A 627 -21.98 -19.01 -8.92
CA SER A 627 -20.70 -19.05 -8.20
C SER A 627 -19.53 -18.95 -9.14
N ILE A 628 -18.38 -18.46 -8.65
CA ILE A 628 -17.11 -18.42 -9.37
C ILE A 628 -16.23 -19.51 -8.80
N ILE A 629 -15.68 -20.37 -9.65
CA ILE A 629 -14.58 -21.27 -9.32
C ILE A 629 -13.29 -20.47 -9.59
N PRO A 630 -12.67 -19.89 -8.56
CA PRO A 630 -11.54 -18.99 -8.76
C PRO A 630 -10.30 -19.74 -9.22
N ILE A 631 -9.40 -19.04 -9.92
CA ILE A 631 -8.10 -19.58 -10.36
C ILE A 631 -7.14 -19.78 -9.19
N ASN A 632 -7.28 -18.96 -8.15
CA ASN A 632 -6.64 -19.22 -6.87
C ASN A 632 -7.64 -18.93 -5.72
N ASN A 633 -7.27 -19.33 -4.50
CA ASN A 633 -8.09 -19.08 -3.32
C ASN A 633 -7.40 -18.01 -2.44
N ASN A 634 -7.91 -16.78 -2.49
CA ASN A 634 -7.44 -15.67 -1.67
C ASN A 634 -8.13 -15.63 -0.29
N THR A 635 -9.15 -16.49 -0.07
CA THR A 635 -9.85 -16.54 1.19
C THR A 635 -9.23 -17.54 2.14
N GLN A 636 -8.94 -17.08 3.32
CA GLN A 636 -8.48 -17.93 4.41
C GLN A 636 -9.63 -18.82 4.89
N SER A 637 -9.42 -20.13 4.98
CA SER A 637 -10.40 -21.06 5.56
C SER A 637 -10.48 -20.87 7.07
N ASP A 638 -11.60 -21.25 7.69
CA ASP A 638 -11.77 -21.17 9.14
C ASP A 638 -10.78 -22.08 9.90
N GLU A 639 -10.37 -23.18 9.29
CA GLU A 639 -9.35 -24.08 9.85
C GLU A 639 -7.97 -23.42 9.90
N VAL A 640 -7.58 -22.71 8.84
CA VAL A 640 -6.32 -21.99 8.74
C VAL A 640 -6.30 -20.81 9.74
N ARG A 641 -7.41 -20.12 9.93
CA ARG A 641 -7.54 -19.02 10.90
C ARG A 641 -7.20 -19.40 12.34
N GLN A 642 -7.29 -20.67 12.69
CA GLN A 642 -7.00 -21.13 14.04
C GLN A 642 -5.49 -21.24 14.33
N TYR A 643 -4.66 -21.33 13.30
CA TYR A 643 -3.24 -21.68 13.41
C TYR A 643 -2.28 -20.61 12.89
N ILE A 644 -2.78 -19.60 12.15
CA ILE A 644 -1.95 -18.54 11.58
C ILE A 644 -2.16 -17.25 12.35
N TYR A 645 -1.07 -16.58 12.72
CA TYR A 645 -1.10 -15.24 13.27
C TYR A 645 -1.57 -14.22 12.22
N GLU A 646 -2.13 -13.09 12.68
CA GLU A 646 -2.65 -12.05 11.79
C GLU A 646 -1.58 -11.54 10.81
N GLU A 647 -0.36 -11.31 11.29
CA GLU A 647 0.77 -10.87 10.47
C GLU A 647 1.10 -11.87 9.37
N GLU A 648 1.22 -13.17 9.72
CA GLU A 648 1.49 -14.25 8.77
C GLU A 648 0.35 -14.39 7.74
N ALA A 649 -0.89 -14.27 8.20
CA ALA A 649 -2.04 -14.34 7.32
C ALA A 649 -2.10 -13.17 6.33
N ARG A 650 -1.72 -11.97 6.78
CA ARG A 650 -1.62 -10.80 5.89
C ARG A 650 -0.57 -11.00 4.81
N ALA A 651 0.59 -11.51 5.20
CA ALA A 651 1.66 -11.83 4.24
C ALA A 651 1.24 -12.95 3.27
N GLN A 652 0.76 -14.09 3.80
CA GLN A 652 0.42 -15.27 3.00
C GLN A 652 -0.74 -15.04 2.03
N TYR A 653 -1.79 -14.33 2.46
CA TYR A 653 -2.99 -14.10 1.65
C TYR A 653 -3.05 -12.70 1.05
N ARG A 654 -1.98 -11.92 1.13
CA ARG A 654 -1.91 -10.54 0.63
C ARG A 654 -3.07 -9.68 1.12
N LYS A 655 -3.44 -9.84 2.41
CA LYS A 655 -4.53 -9.08 3.01
C LYS A 655 -4.13 -7.63 3.25
N TRP A 656 -5.04 -6.72 2.94
CA TRP A 656 -4.88 -5.27 3.08
C TRP A 656 -3.85 -4.63 2.13
N ASP A 657 -3.25 -5.41 1.24
CA ASP A 657 -2.38 -4.93 0.18
C ASP A 657 -3.23 -4.34 -0.96
N ASN A 658 -2.80 -3.20 -1.48
CA ASN A 658 -3.49 -2.48 -2.56
C ASN A 658 -3.18 -3.01 -3.97
N VAL A 659 -2.38 -4.06 -4.06
CA VAL A 659 -2.09 -4.80 -5.29
C VAL A 659 -2.44 -6.27 -5.09
N LYS A 660 -3.29 -6.81 -5.95
CA LYS A 660 -3.63 -8.24 -5.96
C LYS A 660 -3.20 -8.84 -7.30
N HIS A 661 -2.21 -9.71 -7.28
CA HIS A 661 -1.78 -10.47 -8.46
C HIS A 661 -2.09 -11.95 -8.24
N ILE A 662 -3.00 -12.49 -9.04
CA ILE A 662 -3.40 -13.89 -9.02
C ILE A 662 -3.07 -14.54 -10.35
N VAL A 663 -2.46 -15.73 -10.32
CA VAL A 663 -1.92 -16.39 -11.51
C VAL A 663 -2.02 -17.90 -11.40
N GLU A 664 -2.35 -18.54 -12.52
CA GLU A 664 -2.32 -20.00 -12.63
C GLU A 664 -0.92 -20.48 -13.01
N THR A 665 -0.51 -21.58 -12.38
CA THR A 665 0.76 -22.24 -12.72
C THR A 665 0.69 -22.82 -14.14
N GLN A 666 1.57 -22.37 -15.02
CA GLN A 666 1.77 -22.97 -16.31
C GLN A 666 2.54 -24.29 -16.17
N SER A 667 1.93 -25.39 -16.59
CA SER A 667 2.54 -26.71 -16.52
C SER A 667 2.18 -27.52 -17.75
N SER A 668 3.10 -28.33 -18.23
CA SER A 668 2.84 -29.32 -19.31
C SER A 668 1.77 -30.36 -18.95
N ARG A 669 1.46 -30.49 -17.64
CA ARG A 669 0.39 -31.36 -17.14
C ARG A 669 -0.96 -30.66 -17.06
N SER A 670 -1.00 -29.33 -17.23
CA SER A 670 -2.25 -28.58 -17.21
C SER A 670 -3.19 -29.06 -18.33
N ARG A 671 -4.47 -29.13 -18.06
CA ARG A 671 -5.53 -29.53 -18.98
C ARG A 671 -6.55 -28.42 -19.13
N ALA A 672 -7.12 -28.32 -20.32
CA ALA A 672 -8.27 -27.47 -20.54
C ALA A 672 -9.38 -27.79 -19.54
N ARG A 673 -10.08 -26.77 -19.08
CA ARG A 673 -11.06 -26.88 -17.99
C ARG A 673 -12.47 -26.92 -18.54
N LYS A 674 -13.33 -27.72 -17.90
CA LYS A 674 -14.75 -27.81 -18.28
C LYS A 674 -15.41 -26.42 -18.28
N ALA A 675 -16.10 -26.11 -19.37
CA ALA A 675 -16.93 -24.94 -19.51
C ALA A 675 -18.33 -25.24 -18.94
N TYR A 676 -18.65 -24.66 -17.77
CA TYR A 676 -19.96 -24.87 -17.13
C TYR A 676 -21.05 -23.98 -17.73
N SER A 677 -20.73 -22.73 -18.02
CA SER A 677 -21.68 -21.73 -18.53
C SER A 677 -21.16 -20.96 -19.75
N GLY A 678 -19.91 -21.17 -20.14
CA GLY A 678 -19.29 -20.39 -21.20
C GLY A 678 -18.73 -19.04 -20.74
N PHE A 679 -18.92 -18.69 -19.46
CA PHE A 679 -18.48 -17.43 -18.90
C PHE A 679 -17.40 -17.61 -17.84
N TRP A 680 -16.54 -16.60 -17.76
CA TRP A 680 -15.71 -16.35 -16.60
C TRP A 680 -16.25 -15.15 -15.82
N GLY A 681 -16.04 -15.14 -14.54
CA GLY A 681 -16.54 -14.10 -13.65
C GLY A 681 -15.42 -13.46 -12.84
N ILE A 682 -15.65 -12.20 -12.52
CA ILE A 682 -14.87 -11.45 -11.56
C ILE A 682 -15.76 -11.14 -10.39
N LYS A 683 -15.24 -11.34 -9.20
CA LYS A 683 -15.87 -10.91 -7.97
C LYS A 683 -14.90 -10.01 -7.23
N VAL A 684 -15.30 -8.76 -7.06
CA VAL A 684 -14.60 -7.76 -6.27
C VAL A 684 -15.40 -7.51 -5.01
N THR A 685 -14.76 -7.63 -3.86
CA THR A 685 -15.41 -7.44 -2.55
C THR A 685 -14.58 -6.49 -1.73
N ALA A 686 -15.15 -5.34 -1.38
CA ALA A 686 -14.52 -4.41 -0.47
C ALA A 686 -14.81 -4.78 0.99
N LYS A 687 -13.81 -4.61 1.84
CA LYS A 687 -13.90 -4.73 3.30
C LYS A 687 -13.23 -3.52 3.92
N GLU A 688 -13.83 -2.98 4.95
CA GLU A 688 -13.29 -1.83 5.67
C GLU A 688 -12.91 -2.19 7.09
N ARG A 689 -11.83 -1.61 7.56
CA ARG A 689 -11.31 -1.72 8.93
C ARG A 689 -11.93 -0.68 9.85
N ILE A 690 -12.00 0.55 9.33
CA ILE A 690 -12.47 1.73 10.04
C ILE A 690 -13.87 2.05 9.53
N ASN A 691 -14.76 2.49 10.38
CA ASN A 691 -16.07 2.94 9.96
C ASN A 691 -15.97 4.28 9.23
N GLY A 692 -16.73 4.45 8.18
CA GLY A 692 -16.78 5.71 7.45
C GLY A 692 -17.09 5.58 5.96
N HIS A 693 -17.27 4.36 5.44
CA HIS A 693 -17.49 4.12 4.00
C HIS A 693 -16.37 4.71 3.11
N ASN A 694 -15.13 4.63 3.57
CA ASN A 694 -13.97 5.19 2.87
C ASN A 694 -13.70 4.54 1.50
N SER A 695 -14.28 3.35 1.26
CA SER A 695 -14.19 2.67 -0.04
C SER A 695 -15.24 3.14 -1.05
N TYR A 696 -16.27 3.90 -0.63
CA TYR A 696 -17.33 4.32 -1.54
C TYR A 696 -16.79 5.26 -2.64
N GLY A 697 -17.04 4.88 -3.87
CA GLY A 697 -16.54 5.63 -5.03
C GLY A 697 -15.07 5.41 -5.36
N MET A 698 -14.33 4.61 -4.57
CA MET A 698 -12.92 4.35 -4.83
C MET A 698 -12.72 3.61 -6.15
N PRO A 699 -11.93 4.14 -7.10
CA PRO A 699 -11.67 3.49 -8.37
C PRO A 699 -10.71 2.32 -8.21
N PHE A 700 -10.89 1.28 -9.03
CA PHE A 700 -9.95 0.18 -9.18
C PHE A 700 -9.77 -0.19 -10.65
N SER A 701 -8.61 -0.76 -10.97
CA SER A 701 -8.32 -1.31 -12.30
C SER A 701 -7.87 -2.75 -12.19
N ILE A 702 -8.30 -3.57 -13.16
CA ILE A 702 -7.93 -4.98 -13.26
C ILE A 702 -7.38 -5.25 -14.66
N ILE A 703 -6.18 -5.81 -14.73
CA ILE A 703 -5.60 -6.34 -15.96
C ILE A 703 -5.80 -7.83 -15.95
N ILE A 704 -6.42 -8.37 -16.99
CA ILE A 704 -6.64 -9.82 -17.16
C ILE A 704 -5.91 -10.30 -18.38
N THR A 705 -5.26 -11.46 -18.25
CA THR A 705 -4.62 -12.16 -19.35
C THR A 705 -5.07 -13.62 -19.36
N LEU A 706 -5.58 -14.07 -20.50
CA LEU A 706 -5.92 -15.45 -20.81
C LEU A 706 -4.95 -15.95 -21.89
N LYS A 707 -4.10 -16.92 -21.58
CA LYS A 707 -3.13 -17.50 -22.52
C LYS A 707 -3.61 -18.86 -23.01
N ALA A 708 -3.72 -19.00 -24.33
CA ALA A 708 -4.18 -20.25 -24.93
C ALA A 708 -3.17 -21.39 -24.71
N MET A 709 -3.63 -22.52 -24.15
CA MET A 709 -2.80 -23.69 -23.87
C MET A 709 -2.34 -24.40 -25.16
N ASP A 710 -3.05 -24.18 -26.24
CA ASP A 710 -2.79 -24.77 -27.58
C ASP A 710 -2.11 -23.77 -28.55
N GLY A 711 -1.79 -22.57 -28.08
CA GLY A 711 -1.14 -21.51 -28.85
C GLY A 711 -2.01 -20.89 -29.95
N ILE A 712 -3.31 -21.18 -30.00
CA ILE A 712 -4.20 -20.71 -31.08
C ILE A 712 -4.70 -19.31 -30.75
N ASN A 713 -4.60 -18.40 -31.71
CA ASN A 713 -5.16 -17.06 -31.64
C ASN A 713 -6.71 -17.09 -31.65
N ARG A 714 -7.34 -16.57 -30.60
CA ARG A 714 -8.80 -16.46 -30.48
C ARG A 714 -9.24 -15.05 -30.09
N ILE A 715 -8.39 -14.07 -30.35
CA ILE A 715 -8.67 -12.66 -29.96
C ILE A 715 -9.95 -12.18 -30.65
N GLN A 716 -10.09 -12.40 -31.98
CA GLN A 716 -11.29 -11.98 -32.71
C GLN A 716 -12.54 -12.72 -32.21
N THR A 717 -12.44 -14.02 -31.97
CA THR A 717 -13.56 -14.81 -31.40
C THR A 717 -13.99 -14.27 -30.05
N PHE A 718 -13.06 -13.83 -29.23
CA PHE A 718 -13.35 -13.20 -27.93
C PHE A 718 -14.07 -11.86 -28.12
N ILE A 719 -13.58 -11.00 -29.02
CA ILE A 719 -14.20 -9.70 -29.32
C ILE A 719 -15.64 -9.88 -29.82
N ASP A 720 -15.86 -10.79 -30.79
CA ASP A 720 -17.18 -11.09 -31.34
C ASP A 720 -18.14 -11.61 -30.24
N SER A 721 -17.64 -12.47 -29.37
CA SER A 721 -18.39 -12.97 -28.21
C SER A 721 -18.75 -11.85 -27.23
N CYS A 722 -17.83 -10.96 -26.94
CA CYS A 722 -18.07 -9.80 -26.09
C CYS A 722 -19.19 -8.92 -26.67
N HIS A 723 -19.13 -8.59 -27.95
CA HIS A 723 -20.19 -7.81 -28.63
C HIS A 723 -21.57 -8.52 -28.58
N ALA A 724 -21.59 -9.85 -28.76
CA ALA A 724 -22.83 -10.63 -28.68
C ALA A 724 -23.48 -10.60 -27.29
N TYR A 725 -22.71 -10.32 -26.23
CA TYR A 725 -23.19 -10.20 -24.86
C TYR A 725 -23.17 -8.76 -24.33
N ASN A 726 -23.28 -7.78 -25.22
CA ASN A 726 -23.38 -6.35 -24.94
C ASN A 726 -22.16 -5.71 -24.23
N TRP A 727 -20.99 -6.31 -24.35
CA TRP A 727 -19.77 -5.68 -23.95
C TRP A 727 -19.29 -4.70 -25.03
N VAL A 728 -18.89 -3.50 -24.63
CA VAL A 728 -18.17 -2.58 -25.52
C VAL A 728 -16.68 -2.91 -25.41
N VAL A 729 -16.10 -3.27 -26.53
CA VAL A 729 -14.67 -3.61 -26.63
C VAL A 729 -13.97 -2.49 -27.41
N ASN A 730 -13.10 -1.77 -26.73
CA ASN A 730 -12.22 -0.79 -27.35
C ASN A 730 -10.81 -1.41 -27.41
N THR A 731 -10.09 -1.16 -28.49
CA THR A 731 -8.63 -1.32 -28.50
C THR A 731 -8.03 -0.06 -27.91
N VAL A 732 -7.02 -0.19 -27.07
CA VAL A 732 -6.22 0.94 -26.63
C VAL A 732 -5.44 1.42 -27.86
N ASP A 733 -5.93 2.48 -28.54
CA ASP A 733 -5.40 2.93 -29.81
C ASP A 733 -4.18 3.83 -29.61
N ILE A 734 -3.02 3.18 -29.62
CA ILE A 734 -1.73 3.81 -29.43
C ILE A 734 -1.25 4.47 -30.73
N ASP A 735 -1.62 3.90 -31.89
CA ASP A 735 -1.17 4.44 -33.18
C ASP A 735 -1.81 5.79 -33.49
N GLN A 736 -3.06 6.04 -33.05
CA GLN A 736 -3.65 7.38 -33.16
C GLN A 736 -2.96 8.38 -32.25
N ALA A 737 -2.62 8.00 -31.02
CA ALA A 737 -1.93 8.88 -30.08
C ALA A 737 -0.49 9.16 -30.56
N ILE A 738 0.23 8.13 -31.03
CA ILE A 738 1.59 8.30 -31.59
C ILE A 738 1.53 9.08 -32.90
N GLN A 739 0.60 8.81 -33.81
CA GLN A 739 0.45 9.55 -35.06
C GLN A 739 0.06 11.01 -34.83
N VAL A 740 -0.75 11.33 -33.83
CA VAL A 740 -1.05 12.72 -33.46
C VAL A 740 0.18 13.40 -32.88
N HIS A 741 0.98 12.68 -32.14
CA HIS A 741 2.23 13.20 -31.57
C HIS A 741 3.30 13.41 -32.64
N GLU A 742 3.50 12.42 -33.53
CA GLU A 742 4.41 12.52 -34.68
C GLU A 742 3.92 13.55 -35.71
N GLN A 743 2.61 13.73 -35.93
CA GLN A 743 2.05 14.78 -36.81
C GLN A 743 2.21 16.15 -36.21
N SER A 744 2.12 16.32 -34.88
CA SER A 744 2.40 17.61 -34.24
C SER A 744 3.89 17.99 -34.33
N GLU A 745 4.78 17.03 -34.48
CA GLU A 745 6.21 17.28 -34.76
C GLU A 745 6.49 17.67 -36.22
N VAL A 746 5.62 17.24 -37.17
CA VAL A 746 5.79 17.46 -38.62
C VAL A 746 5.07 18.71 -39.12
N GLU A 747 3.99 19.16 -38.48
CA GLU A 747 3.21 20.33 -38.93
C GLU A 747 3.87 21.69 -38.67
N ILE A 748 5.03 21.77 -38.03
CA ILE A 748 5.73 23.04 -37.73
C ILE A 748 6.74 23.45 -38.85
N ASP A 749 6.92 22.62 -39.87
CA ASP A 749 7.94 22.86 -40.91
C ASP A 749 7.39 23.47 -42.21
N PHE A 750 6.24 24.17 -42.20
CA PHE A 750 5.74 24.92 -43.32
C PHE A 750 5.27 26.30 -42.88
N ASP A 751 6.18 27.28 -42.94
CA ASP A 751 6.00 28.56 -43.60
C ASP A 751 7.30 29.37 -43.47
N ASP A 752 7.96 29.42 -44.62
CA ASP A 752 8.66 30.59 -45.05
C ASP A 752 8.43 30.83 -46.54
#